data_a7142af71c1a1af6fb51b923c1c7bbd3
#
_entry.id   a7142af71c1a1af6fb51b923c1c7bbd3
#
_cell.length_a   1.000
_cell.length_b   1.000
_cell.length_c   1.000
_cell.angle_alpha   90.00
_cell.angle_beta   90.00
_cell.angle_gamma   90.00
#
_symmetry.space_group_name_H-M   'P 1'
#
loop_
_entity.id
_entity.type
_entity.pdbx_description
1 polymer ?
#
loop_
_entity_poly.entity_id
_entity_poly.type
_entity_poly.pdbx_seq_one_letter_code
_entity_poly.pdbx_strand_id
1 'polypeptide(L)'
;MNKRAINFVLTMLFVVLVGFWIYTSVRDEFLKQSRASQRRTVETVAAGYPSGDDEVTEWLKRLAEDSNEYRVAFVPEIPMPGEKLTAAPKGDPELAKLTEESAATPEFSKGFDNAAYEEIYRTSRNWTVGTHEEQAIFFAPAVDLKTHDVEGALVFAFSTEGEQGFMRMLNTLFFGAFVLFAVVVWQLMMSRDPIVGFALAGLFLMTLTFVAYPLFEALRLSFLENGKFSLGIWKTILNSEGYLSALWGSLKLGCWTATFSTLVGFLFAFVVSRTNAPCKKLISTMGVLPVISPPFSLTLSIILLFGNNGLFTRWLRVIGLDFTIYGLPGLVLVQTMGMFPIAFLTLSGVLQAIDSTFEEASLNLSAGRFQTFSKITLPLAVPGLLSAWLLVFTTSLADFANPLLLAGDLKVLSLESYIEVTGMNRLGHGAALSILLLLPTLTAFLAQRFWVAKKSYVTVTGKPSGRITELTTPCVRRFLTGIIFVIVFFLILLYGTIFAGCFVKNWGIDYTFSLENITEALTRSTDALMDTVTLAAIATPIAGIVAMIAALLIVRRKFHGKRLLEMLLMTPFALPGTLLGISYILAFNHAPIILVGTAAIIVINYVIRELPVGIEGGIASLRQIDPSIEEAATDLGADQATVFKSIVLPLVRPAFLSSLSYTFVRSMTAVSAVIFLISAKWYHITVLIYNFSENLRFGLASVLSTVLIIIVFGAFGVMRLLVRENSNLMKNVT
;
A
#
# COMPACT_ATOMS: atom_id res chain seq x y z
N MET A 1 15.21 39.06 -10.76
CA MET A 1 15.12 37.59 -10.93
C MET A 1 16.54 37.03 -10.99
N ASN A 2 16.89 36.03 -10.18
CA ASN A 2 18.25 35.50 -10.06
C ASN A 2 18.63 34.78 -11.40
N LYS A 3 19.84 34.99 -11.94
CA LYS A 3 20.33 34.42 -13.22
C LYS A 3 20.06 32.88 -13.30
N ARG A 4 20.13 32.18 -12.16
CA ARG A 4 19.77 30.76 -12.07
C ARG A 4 18.29 30.48 -12.34
N ALA A 5 17.37 31.32 -11.86
CA ALA A 5 15.94 31.17 -12.11
C ALA A 5 15.58 31.43 -13.57
N ILE A 6 16.28 32.38 -14.25
CA ILE A 6 16.11 32.63 -15.68
C ILE A 6 16.57 31.42 -16.49
N ASN A 7 17.75 30.88 -16.18
CA ASN A 7 18.27 29.69 -16.86
C ASN A 7 17.37 28.46 -16.65
N PHE A 8 16.81 28.30 -15.44
CA PHE A 8 15.83 27.23 -15.17
C PHE A 8 14.60 27.35 -16.08
N VAL A 9 14.00 28.54 -16.13
CA VAL A 9 12.81 28.78 -16.96
C VAL A 9 13.10 28.53 -18.43
N LEU A 10 14.26 29.01 -18.93
CA LEU A 10 14.68 28.81 -20.33
C LEU A 10 14.92 27.33 -20.64
N THR A 11 15.60 26.59 -19.74
CA THR A 11 15.85 25.16 -19.92
C THR A 11 14.54 24.40 -19.92
N MET A 12 13.61 24.72 -18.99
CA MET A 12 12.30 24.10 -18.92
C MET A 12 11.47 24.40 -20.18
N LEU A 13 11.47 25.64 -20.66
CA LEU A 13 10.78 26.02 -21.90
C LEU A 13 11.30 25.23 -23.11
N PHE A 14 12.63 25.12 -23.23
CA PHE A 14 13.25 24.34 -24.31
C PHE A 14 12.84 22.86 -24.26
N VAL A 15 12.87 22.24 -23.07
CA VAL A 15 12.48 20.83 -22.91
C VAL A 15 11.00 20.62 -23.19
N VAL A 16 10.13 21.56 -22.77
CA VAL A 16 8.69 21.51 -23.11
C VAL A 16 8.51 21.53 -24.62
N LEU A 17 9.18 22.44 -25.32
CA LEU A 17 9.05 22.57 -26.78
C LEU A 17 9.56 21.33 -27.53
N VAL A 18 10.74 20.83 -27.15
CA VAL A 18 11.33 19.63 -27.77
C VAL A 18 10.49 18.39 -27.43
N GLY A 19 10.09 18.24 -26.18
CA GLY A 19 9.24 17.13 -25.76
C GLY A 19 7.88 17.14 -26.44
N PHE A 20 7.24 18.30 -26.56
CA PHE A 20 5.97 18.44 -27.27
C PHE A 20 6.12 18.11 -28.76
N TRP A 21 7.22 18.52 -29.39
CA TRP A 21 7.53 18.16 -30.78
C TRP A 21 7.70 16.66 -30.97
N ILE A 22 8.46 15.99 -30.06
CA ILE A 22 8.62 14.52 -30.08
C ILE A 22 7.26 13.83 -29.87
N TYR A 23 6.49 14.29 -28.89
CA TYR A 23 5.16 13.77 -28.59
C TYR A 23 4.24 13.84 -29.81
N THR A 24 4.15 15.01 -30.45
CA THR A 24 3.28 15.19 -31.63
C THR A 24 3.74 14.32 -32.81
N SER A 25 5.06 14.24 -33.03
CA SER A 25 5.62 13.41 -34.11
C SER A 25 5.33 11.92 -33.91
N VAL A 26 5.50 11.38 -32.70
CA VAL A 26 5.20 9.98 -32.39
C VAL A 26 3.72 9.69 -32.47
N ARG A 27 2.87 10.59 -31.96
CA ARG A 27 1.42 10.50 -32.03
C ARG A 27 0.94 10.44 -33.49
N ASP A 28 1.40 11.40 -34.30
CA ASP A 28 0.93 11.54 -35.66
C ASP A 28 1.38 10.36 -36.55
N GLU A 29 2.59 9.86 -36.33
CA GLU A 29 3.09 8.65 -37.03
C GLU A 29 2.30 7.40 -36.64
N PHE A 30 2.00 7.19 -35.34
CA PHE A 30 1.20 6.07 -34.88
C PHE A 30 -0.22 6.12 -35.47
N LEU A 31 -0.88 7.27 -35.40
CA LEU A 31 -2.24 7.42 -35.96
C LEU A 31 -2.25 7.19 -37.49
N LYS A 32 -1.21 7.62 -38.19
CA LYS A 32 -1.05 7.39 -39.61
C LYS A 32 -0.90 5.89 -39.93
N GLN A 33 -0.09 5.17 -39.15
CA GLN A 33 0.09 3.71 -39.33
C GLN A 33 -1.20 2.93 -38.98
N SER A 34 -1.87 3.28 -37.88
CA SER A 34 -3.14 2.66 -37.49
C SER A 34 -4.20 2.84 -38.59
N ARG A 35 -4.38 4.08 -39.08
CA ARG A 35 -5.31 4.37 -40.19
C ARG A 35 -4.97 3.64 -41.48
N ALA A 36 -3.67 3.57 -41.81
CA ALA A 36 -3.22 2.84 -42.99
C ALA A 36 -3.48 1.33 -42.87
N SER A 37 -3.32 0.75 -41.68
CA SER A 37 -3.65 -0.65 -41.41
C SER A 37 -5.14 -0.91 -41.55
N GLN A 38 -5.99 -0.12 -40.91
CA GLN A 38 -7.45 -0.21 -41.01
C GLN A 38 -7.92 -0.08 -42.46
N ARG A 39 -7.38 0.90 -43.20
CA ARG A 39 -7.68 1.10 -44.62
C ARG A 39 -7.34 -0.13 -45.48
N ARG A 40 -6.17 -0.76 -45.29
CA ARG A 40 -5.78 -1.98 -46.00
C ARG A 40 -6.75 -3.12 -45.72
N THR A 41 -7.22 -3.28 -44.46
CA THR A 41 -8.21 -4.28 -44.10
C THR A 41 -9.52 -4.00 -44.85
N VAL A 42 -9.99 -2.76 -44.90
CA VAL A 42 -11.18 -2.37 -45.68
C VAL A 42 -11.00 -2.68 -47.16
N GLU A 43 -9.87 -2.31 -47.77
CA GLU A 43 -9.55 -2.62 -49.19
C GLU A 43 -9.57 -4.11 -49.47
N THR A 44 -8.96 -4.93 -48.59
CA THR A 44 -8.89 -6.38 -48.74
C THR A 44 -10.28 -7.04 -48.64
N VAL A 45 -11.07 -6.61 -47.66
CA VAL A 45 -12.42 -7.15 -47.42
C VAL A 45 -13.38 -6.73 -48.55
N ALA A 46 -13.34 -5.44 -48.93
CA ALA A 46 -14.17 -4.90 -50.01
C ALA A 46 -13.88 -5.57 -51.36
N ALA A 47 -12.61 -5.88 -51.66
CA ALA A 47 -12.20 -6.60 -52.85
C ALA A 47 -12.74 -8.05 -52.92
N GLY A 48 -13.19 -8.61 -51.80
CA GLY A 48 -13.82 -9.93 -51.72
C GLY A 48 -15.34 -9.89 -51.78
N TYR A 49 -15.95 -8.77 -52.15
CA TYR A 49 -17.40 -8.62 -52.24
C TYR A 49 -17.98 -9.59 -53.30
N PRO A 50 -18.97 -10.45 -52.93
CA PRO A 50 -19.54 -11.43 -53.86
C PRO A 50 -20.59 -10.87 -54.78
N SER A 51 -20.87 -11.55 -55.89
CA SER A 51 -21.93 -11.18 -56.84
C SER A 51 -23.22 -11.93 -56.54
N GLY A 52 -24.27 -11.21 -56.16
CA GLY A 52 -25.63 -11.75 -55.93
C GLY A 52 -26.10 -11.68 -54.49
N ASP A 53 -27.38 -11.33 -54.29
CA ASP A 53 -28.00 -10.97 -53.00
C ASP A 53 -27.93 -12.07 -51.91
N ASP A 54 -28.08 -13.36 -52.32
CA ASP A 54 -28.00 -14.50 -51.39
C ASP A 54 -26.55 -14.74 -50.91
N GLU A 55 -25.57 -14.61 -51.83
CA GLU A 55 -24.14 -14.74 -51.52
C GLU A 55 -23.65 -13.59 -50.62
N VAL A 56 -24.13 -12.39 -50.83
CA VAL A 56 -23.81 -11.22 -49.97
C VAL A 56 -24.27 -11.43 -48.53
N THR A 57 -25.46 -11.96 -48.32
CA THR A 57 -26.00 -12.20 -46.98
C THR A 57 -25.19 -13.27 -46.24
N GLU A 58 -24.80 -14.34 -46.89
CA GLU A 58 -23.97 -15.38 -46.30
C GLU A 58 -22.54 -14.91 -46.07
N TRP A 59 -21.98 -14.10 -46.97
CA TRP A 59 -20.65 -13.49 -46.81
C TRP A 59 -20.58 -12.52 -45.61
N LEU A 60 -21.58 -11.65 -45.46
CA LEU A 60 -21.68 -10.75 -44.28
C LEU A 60 -21.76 -11.52 -42.96
N LYS A 61 -22.49 -12.65 -42.96
CA LYS A 61 -22.61 -13.53 -41.81
C LYS A 61 -21.29 -14.17 -41.45
N ARG A 62 -20.53 -14.67 -42.43
CA ARG A 62 -19.17 -15.20 -42.20
C ARG A 62 -18.21 -14.14 -41.66
N LEU A 63 -18.23 -12.92 -42.20
CA LEU A 63 -17.39 -11.83 -41.69
C LEU A 63 -17.73 -11.48 -40.25
N ALA A 64 -19.00 -11.53 -39.85
CA ALA A 64 -19.43 -11.28 -38.48
C ALA A 64 -18.99 -12.39 -37.50
N GLU A 65 -18.87 -13.65 -38.00
CA GLU A 65 -18.42 -14.77 -37.19
C GLU A 65 -16.88 -14.86 -37.09
N ASP A 66 -16.15 -14.46 -38.15
CA ASP A 66 -14.69 -14.59 -38.24
C ASP A 66 -13.89 -13.41 -37.68
N SER A 67 -14.51 -12.23 -37.52
CA SER A 67 -13.78 -11.02 -37.14
C SER A 67 -14.30 -10.39 -35.83
N ASN A 68 -13.43 -10.33 -34.82
CA ASN A 68 -13.64 -9.53 -33.62
C ASN A 68 -13.06 -8.10 -33.72
N GLU A 69 -12.37 -7.78 -34.81
CA GLU A 69 -11.63 -6.51 -34.97
C GLU A 69 -12.48 -5.40 -35.60
N TYR A 70 -13.45 -5.79 -36.42
CA TYR A 70 -14.34 -4.84 -37.12
C TYR A 70 -15.73 -5.41 -37.34
N ARG A 71 -16.70 -4.50 -37.56
CA ARG A 71 -18.09 -4.84 -37.94
C ARG A 71 -18.34 -4.32 -39.33
N VAL A 72 -19.23 -4.97 -40.07
CA VAL A 72 -19.56 -4.59 -41.45
C VAL A 72 -21.07 -4.52 -41.63
N ALA A 73 -21.55 -3.47 -42.32
CA ALA A 73 -22.89 -3.37 -42.85
C ALA A 73 -22.84 -3.04 -44.34
N PHE A 74 -23.78 -3.57 -45.10
CA PHE A 74 -23.94 -3.30 -46.53
C PHE A 74 -25.19 -2.46 -46.80
N VAL A 75 -25.02 -1.40 -47.56
CA VAL A 75 -26.08 -0.49 -47.98
C VAL A 75 -26.32 -0.68 -49.47
N PRO A 76 -27.46 -1.28 -49.88
CA PRO A 76 -27.68 -1.67 -51.30
C PRO A 76 -27.93 -0.49 -52.26
N GLU A 77 -28.40 0.64 -51.76
CA GLU A 77 -28.55 1.88 -52.55
C GLU A 77 -27.87 3.06 -51.87
N ILE A 78 -26.93 3.66 -52.57
CA ILE A 78 -26.21 4.86 -52.06
C ILE A 78 -27.14 6.06 -52.07
N PRO A 79 -27.49 6.67 -50.92
CA PRO A 79 -28.40 7.79 -50.86
C PRO A 79 -27.74 9.08 -51.45
N MET A 80 -28.57 9.93 -52.04
CA MET A 80 -28.14 11.27 -52.43
C MET A 80 -27.71 12.10 -51.20
N PRO A 81 -26.77 13.07 -51.33
CA PRO A 81 -26.29 13.87 -50.21
C PRO A 81 -27.45 14.52 -49.41
N GLY A 82 -27.56 14.16 -48.12
CA GLY A 82 -28.57 14.66 -47.21
C GLY A 82 -29.91 13.92 -47.21
N GLU A 83 -30.06 12.86 -48.00
CA GLU A 83 -31.25 11.99 -48.00
C GLU A 83 -31.14 10.84 -47.02
N LYS A 84 -32.29 10.28 -46.63
CA LYS A 84 -32.37 9.06 -45.84
C LYS A 84 -32.22 7.83 -46.76
N LEU A 85 -31.79 6.72 -46.17
CA LEU A 85 -31.71 5.44 -46.89
C LEU A 85 -33.08 4.99 -47.40
N THR A 86 -33.13 4.55 -48.64
CA THR A 86 -34.31 3.99 -49.29
C THR A 86 -34.50 2.50 -48.94
N ALA A 87 -33.41 1.77 -48.71
CA ALA A 87 -33.39 0.36 -48.31
C ALA A 87 -32.67 0.17 -46.97
N ALA A 88 -33.14 -0.79 -46.16
CA ALA A 88 -32.50 -1.12 -44.89
C ALA A 88 -31.12 -1.75 -45.10
N PRO A 89 -30.05 -1.34 -44.37
CA PRO A 89 -28.75 -1.93 -44.42
C PRO A 89 -28.77 -3.41 -43.97
N LYS A 90 -27.94 -4.26 -44.62
CA LYS A 90 -27.76 -5.67 -44.28
C LYS A 90 -26.44 -5.85 -43.52
N GLY A 91 -26.33 -6.78 -42.58
CA GLY A 91 -25.10 -7.11 -41.85
C GLY A 91 -25.22 -6.95 -40.34
N ASP A 92 -24.21 -6.38 -39.68
CA ASP A 92 -24.22 -6.20 -38.24
C ASP A 92 -25.42 -5.30 -37.79
N PRO A 93 -26.30 -5.79 -36.88
CA PRO A 93 -27.56 -5.11 -36.58
C PRO A 93 -27.40 -3.72 -35.93
N GLU A 94 -26.36 -3.56 -35.11
CA GLU A 94 -26.11 -2.29 -34.39
C GLU A 94 -25.47 -1.25 -35.33
N LEU A 95 -24.55 -1.70 -36.20
CA LEU A 95 -23.96 -0.83 -37.22
C LEU A 95 -24.98 -0.46 -38.31
N ALA A 96 -25.83 -1.40 -38.72
CA ALA A 96 -26.92 -1.15 -39.67
C ALA A 96 -27.89 -0.08 -39.14
N LYS A 97 -28.30 -0.19 -37.87
CA LYS A 97 -29.15 0.79 -37.21
C LYS A 97 -28.47 2.18 -37.11
N LEU A 98 -27.21 2.26 -36.72
CA LEU A 98 -26.47 3.52 -36.70
C LEU A 98 -26.38 4.13 -38.10
N THR A 99 -26.13 3.32 -39.12
CA THR A 99 -26.03 3.76 -40.51
C THR A 99 -27.34 4.32 -41.00
N GLU A 100 -28.47 3.67 -40.68
CA GLU A 100 -29.82 4.15 -41.04
C GLU A 100 -30.18 5.50 -40.34
N GLU A 101 -29.89 5.59 -39.04
CA GLU A 101 -30.16 6.80 -38.25
C GLU A 101 -29.27 7.99 -38.66
N SER A 102 -28.03 7.74 -39.09
CA SER A 102 -27.05 8.77 -39.38
C SER A 102 -26.83 9.08 -40.86
N ALA A 103 -27.50 8.39 -41.77
CA ALA A 103 -27.29 8.49 -43.23
C ALA A 103 -27.34 9.95 -43.77
N ALA A 104 -28.26 10.76 -43.27
CA ALA A 104 -28.43 12.16 -43.67
C ALA A 104 -27.41 13.11 -43.02
N THR A 105 -26.54 12.64 -42.13
CA THR A 105 -25.51 13.52 -41.53
C THR A 105 -24.39 13.83 -42.53
N PRO A 106 -23.76 15.04 -42.44
CA PRO A 106 -22.74 15.46 -43.42
C PRO A 106 -21.56 14.48 -43.56
N GLU A 107 -21.20 13.76 -42.48
CA GLU A 107 -20.08 12.81 -42.49
C GLU A 107 -20.46 11.51 -43.18
N PHE A 108 -21.65 10.96 -42.95
CA PHE A 108 -22.15 9.77 -43.60
C PHE A 108 -22.50 10.04 -45.07
N SER A 109 -23.12 11.16 -45.36
CA SER A 109 -23.42 11.61 -46.75
C SER A 109 -22.13 11.72 -47.57
N LYS A 110 -21.05 12.30 -47.01
CA LYS A 110 -19.73 12.37 -47.65
C LYS A 110 -19.09 10.99 -47.81
N GLY A 111 -19.30 10.08 -46.83
CA GLY A 111 -18.85 8.71 -46.90
C GLY A 111 -19.50 7.93 -48.04
N PHE A 112 -20.83 8.07 -48.19
CA PHE A 112 -21.58 7.45 -49.30
C PHE A 112 -21.22 8.05 -50.67
N ASP A 113 -21.03 9.37 -50.76
CA ASP A 113 -20.58 10.03 -51.98
C ASP A 113 -19.22 9.51 -52.43
N ASN A 114 -18.23 9.42 -51.53
CA ASN A 114 -16.93 8.83 -51.85
C ASN A 114 -17.05 7.34 -52.29
N ALA A 115 -17.86 6.56 -51.59
CA ALA A 115 -18.08 5.15 -52.00
C ALA A 115 -18.70 5.03 -53.38
N ALA A 116 -19.58 5.94 -53.79
CA ALA A 116 -20.11 6.00 -55.17
C ALA A 116 -19.06 6.30 -56.23
N TYR A 117 -17.98 7.03 -55.87
CA TYR A 117 -16.82 7.29 -56.74
C TYR A 117 -15.67 6.28 -56.56
N GLU A 118 -15.93 5.12 -55.94
CA GLU A 118 -14.95 4.08 -55.68
C GLU A 118 -13.82 4.51 -54.72
N GLU A 119 -14.05 5.51 -53.89
CA GLU A 119 -13.08 6.01 -52.91
C GLU A 119 -13.41 5.57 -51.49
N ILE A 120 -12.38 5.09 -50.73
CA ILE A 120 -12.53 4.76 -49.31
C ILE A 120 -12.46 6.01 -48.47
N TYR A 121 -13.49 6.25 -47.67
CA TYR A 121 -13.60 7.39 -46.79
C TYR A 121 -13.65 6.97 -45.32
N ARG A 122 -12.92 7.65 -44.45
CA ARG A 122 -13.00 7.54 -42.99
C ARG A 122 -13.66 8.77 -42.40
N THR A 123 -14.61 8.59 -41.47
CA THR A 123 -15.22 9.71 -40.72
C THR A 123 -14.21 10.50 -39.92
N SER A 124 -14.45 11.79 -39.72
CA SER A 124 -13.58 12.66 -38.95
C SER A 124 -13.70 12.47 -37.43
N ARG A 125 -14.81 11.90 -36.96
CA ARG A 125 -15.06 11.60 -35.54
C ARG A 125 -15.32 10.10 -35.34
N ASN A 126 -15.19 9.64 -34.08
CA ASN A 126 -15.60 8.31 -33.69
C ASN A 126 -17.10 8.27 -33.37
N TRP A 127 -17.74 7.14 -33.65
CA TRP A 127 -19.16 6.91 -33.46
C TRP A 127 -19.39 5.78 -32.45
N THR A 128 -20.43 5.90 -31.64
CA THR A 128 -20.83 4.82 -30.72
C THR A 128 -21.76 3.88 -31.45
N VAL A 129 -21.36 2.61 -31.62
CA VAL A 129 -22.15 1.56 -32.29
C VAL A 129 -22.78 0.71 -31.20
N GLY A 130 -24.11 0.81 -31.04
CA GLY A 130 -24.87 0.07 -30.03
C GLY A 130 -24.45 0.44 -28.60
N THR A 131 -24.18 -0.56 -27.78
CA THR A 131 -23.67 -0.43 -26.40
C THR A 131 -22.14 -0.44 -26.32
N HIS A 132 -21.46 -0.54 -27.45
CA HIS A 132 -20.01 -0.66 -27.53
C HIS A 132 -19.29 0.70 -27.45
N GLU A 133 -17.97 0.66 -27.28
CA GLU A 133 -17.13 1.84 -27.26
C GLU A 133 -17.11 2.59 -28.59
N GLU A 134 -16.54 3.79 -28.58
CA GLU A 134 -16.40 4.61 -29.80
C GLU A 134 -15.60 3.90 -30.87
N GLN A 135 -16.13 3.88 -32.11
CA GLN A 135 -15.55 3.21 -33.27
C GLN A 135 -15.33 4.19 -34.42
N ALA A 136 -14.29 3.95 -35.19
CA ALA A 136 -14.01 4.66 -36.42
C ALA A 136 -14.81 4.03 -37.57
N ILE A 137 -15.58 4.84 -38.30
CA ILE A 137 -16.39 4.38 -39.42
C ILE A 137 -15.66 4.63 -40.75
N PHE A 138 -15.61 3.59 -41.58
CA PHE A 138 -15.09 3.66 -42.95
C PHE A 138 -16.19 3.29 -43.94
N PHE A 139 -16.17 3.93 -45.08
CA PHE A 139 -17.03 3.64 -46.23
C PHE A 139 -16.16 3.09 -47.37
N ALA A 140 -16.60 2.04 -48.02
CA ALA A 140 -15.95 1.49 -49.20
C ALA A 140 -16.99 1.12 -50.25
N PRO A 141 -16.67 1.14 -51.56
CA PRO A 141 -17.56 0.69 -52.61
C PRO A 141 -17.78 -0.81 -52.50
N ALA A 142 -19.00 -1.26 -52.75
CA ALA A 142 -19.35 -2.63 -52.98
C ALA A 142 -19.39 -2.86 -54.52
N VAL A 143 -18.32 -3.36 -55.07
CA VAL A 143 -18.16 -3.55 -56.54
C VAL A 143 -18.40 -5.00 -56.90
N ASP A 144 -19.36 -5.27 -57.79
CA ASP A 144 -19.59 -6.62 -58.35
C ASP A 144 -18.36 -7.04 -59.14
N LEU A 145 -17.79 -8.18 -58.80
CA LEU A 145 -16.61 -8.78 -59.46
C LEU A 145 -16.87 -9.20 -60.94
N LYS A 146 -18.13 -9.35 -61.35
CA LYS A 146 -18.49 -9.76 -62.71
C LYS A 146 -18.83 -8.59 -63.63
N THR A 147 -19.59 -7.62 -63.13
CA THR A 147 -20.04 -6.46 -63.93
C THR A 147 -19.11 -5.25 -63.77
N HIS A 148 -18.32 -5.19 -62.72
CA HIS A 148 -17.52 -4.03 -62.30
C HIS A 148 -18.37 -2.79 -61.97
N ASP A 149 -19.66 -2.96 -61.68
CA ASP A 149 -20.54 -1.87 -61.28
C ASP A 149 -20.55 -1.76 -59.75
N VAL A 150 -20.77 -0.51 -59.23
CA VAL A 150 -20.94 -0.28 -57.81
C VAL A 150 -22.40 -0.59 -57.42
N GLU A 151 -22.62 -1.71 -56.72
CA GLU A 151 -23.92 -2.16 -56.27
C GLU A 151 -24.40 -1.49 -54.95
N GLY A 152 -23.49 -0.81 -54.26
CA GLY A 152 -23.80 -0.19 -52.98
C GLY A 152 -22.57 0.25 -52.21
N ALA A 153 -22.72 0.53 -50.92
CA ALA A 153 -21.63 0.89 -50.01
C ALA A 153 -21.48 -0.11 -48.87
N LEU A 154 -20.24 -0.49 -48.59
CA LEU A 154 -19.85 -1.22 -47.40
C LEU A 154 -19.44 -0.21 -46.30
N VAL A 155 -20.05 -0.35 -45.13
CA VAL A 155 -19.75 0.47 -43.94
C VAL A 155 -19.04 -0.41 -42.93
N PHE A 156 -17.84 -0.01 -42.54
CA PHE A 156 -17.01 -0.71 -41.57
C PHE A 156 -16.88 0.10 -40.29
N ALA A 157 -16.97 -0.55 -39.15
CA ALA A 157 -16.71 0.02 -37.85
C ALA A 157 -15.53 -0.67 -37.16
N PHE A 158 -14.46 0.09 -36.87
CA PHE A 158 -13.26 -0.39 -36.19
C PHE A 158 -13.19 0.14 -34.77
N SER A 159 -12.90 -0.71 -33.80
CA SER A 159 -12.65 -0.29 -32.43
C SER A 159 -11.46 0.69 -32.35
N THR A 160 -11.65 1.79 -31.64
CA THR A 160 -10.59 2.77 -31.37
C THR A 160 -9.90 2.55 -30.02
N GLU A 161 -10.22 1.47 -29.32
CA GLU A 161 -9.71 1.16 -27.99
C GLU A 161 -8.17 1.08 -27.95
N GLY A 162 -7.57 0.42 -28.94
CA GLY A 162 -6.12 0.33 -29.09
C GLY A 162 -5.46 1.70 -29.32
N GLU A 163 -6.07 2.55 -30.17
CA GLU A 163 -5.58 3.92 -30.42
C GLU A 163 -5.66 4.77 -29.14
N GLN A 164 -6.77 4.71 -28.41
CA GLN A 164 -6.95 5.42 -27.15
C GLN A 164 -6.04 4.90 -26.05
N GLY A 165 -5.80 3.58 -25.99
CA GLY A 165 -4.86 2.95 -25.08
C GLY A 165 -3.44 3.45 -25.30
N PHE A 166 -2.97 3.46 -26.55
CA PHE A 166 -1.66 4.01 -26.92
C PHE A 166 -1.55 5.49 -26.61
N MET A 167 -2.57 6.28 -26.89
CA MET A 167 -2.59 7.71 -26.57
C MET A 167 -2.52 7.98 -25.08
N ARG A 168 -3.25 7.22 -24.28
CA ARG A 168 -3.14 7.28 -22.80
C ARG A 168 -1.73 6.94 -22.32
N MET A 169 -1.13 5.88 -22.86
CA MET A 169 0.25 5.51 -22.58
C MET A 169 1.24 6.64 -22.93
N LEU A 170 1.14 7.19 -24.14
CA LEU A 170 2.02 8.26 -24.62
C LEU A 170 1.89 9.53 -23.78
N ASN A 171 0.67 9.92 -23.40
CA ASN A 171 0.41 11.04 -22.51
C ASN A 171 1.04 10.84 -21.14
N THR A 172 0.90 9.66 -20.55
CA THR A 172 1.45 9.33 -19.23
C THR A 172 2.98 9.33 -19.26
N LEU A 173 3.58 8.74 -20.29
CA LEU A 173 5.04 8.75 -20.49
C LEU A 173 5.59 10.17 -20.65
N PHE A 174 4.94 10.97 -21.49
CA PHE A 174 5.37 12.35 -21.74
C PHE A 174 5.27 13.19 -20.48
N PHE A 175 4.13 13.15 -19.78
CA PHE A 175 3.94 13.89 -18.54
C PHE A 175 4.88 13.41 -17.44
N GLY A 176 5.04 12.09 -17.28
CA GLY A 176 5.95 11.51 -16.30
C GLY A 176 7.41 11.90 -16.56
N ALA A 177 7.88 11.80 -17.81
CA ALA A 177 9.23 12.21 -18.20
C ALA A 177 9.46 13.73 -17.98
N PHE A 178 8.45 14.54 -18.25
CA PHE A 178 8.50 15.98 -18.03
C PHE A 178 8.62 16.32 -16.52
N VAL A 179 7.79 15.72 -15.67
CA VAL A 179 7.83 15.94 -14.21
C VAL A 179 9.18 15.48 -13.65
N LEU A 180 9.66 14.32 -14.08
CA LEU A 180 10.98 13.79 -13.72
C LEU A 180 12.08 14.79 -14.04
N PHE A 181 12.12 15.24 -15.29
CA PHE A 181 13.14 16.17 -15.76
C PHE A 181 13.05 17.50 -15.00
N ALA A 182 11.84 18.03 -14.77
CA ALA A 182 11.62 19.25 -14.01
C ALA A 182 12.18 19.16 -12.58
N VAL A 183 11.93 18.03 -11.88
CA VAL A 183 12.43 17.79 -10.52
C VAL A 183 13.96 17.71 -10.53
N VAL A 184 14.55 16.96 -11.46
CA VAL A 184 16.02 16.81 -11.56
C VAL A 184 16.67 18.15 -11.80
N VAL A 185 16.22 18.90 -12.80
CA VAL A 185 16.78 20.22 -13.15
C VAL A 185 16.59 21.21 -12.00
N TRP A 186 15.41 21.23 -11.36
CA TRP A 186 15.15 22.07 -10.20
C TRP A 186 16.13 21.80 -9.05
N GLN A 187 16.34 20.54 -8.68
CA GLN A 187 17.24 20.17 -7.59
C GLN A 187 18.72 20.44 -7.95
N LEU A 188 19.16 20.14 -9.17
CA LEU A 188 20.52 20.41 -9.62
C LEU A 188 20.83 21.91 -9.64
N MET A 189 19.89 22.74 -10.09
CA MET A 189 20.09 24.19 -10.16
C MET A 189 20.03 24.87 -8.78
N MET A 190 19.22 24.34 -7.86
CA MET A 190 19.06 24.89 -6.51
C MET A 190 20.12 24.36 -5.52
N SER A 191 20.74 23.22 -5.79
CA SER A 191 21.80 22.65 -4.97
C SER A 191 23.16 23.30 -5.33
N ARG A 192 23.98 23.55 -4.30
CA ARG A 192 25.38 23.97 -4.49
C ARG A 192 26.30 22.79 -4.81
N ASP A 193 25.89 21.57 -4.41
CA ASP A 193 26.61 20.33 -4.56
C ASP A 193 25.81 19.40 -5.50
N PRO A 194 26.37 19.00 -6.66
CA PRO A 194 25.68 18.15 -7.63
C PRO A 194 25.26 16.80 -7.06
N ILE A 195 26.08 16.18 -6.20
CA ILE A 195 25.77 14.86 -5.58
C ILE A 195 24.54 14.99 -4.70
N VAL A 196 24.45 16.05 -3.90
CA VAL A 196 23.25 16.35 -3.08
C VAL A 196 22.04 16.61 -3.98
N GLY A 197 22.22 17.33 -5.08
CA GLY A 197 21.17 17.58 -6.06
C GLY A 197 20.62 16.29 -6.67
N PHE A 198 21.46 15.38 -7.10
CA PHE A 198 21.04 14.07 -7.63
C PHE A 198 20.35 13.20 -6.57
N ALA A 199 20.87 13.15 -5.34
CA ALA A 199 20.26 12.40 -4.25
C ALA A 199 18.86 12.94 -3.91
N LEU A 200 18.69 14.26 -3.85
CA LEU A 200 17.39 14.89 -3.62
C LEU A 200 16.43 14.62 -4.79
N ALA A 201 16.90 14.74 -6.03
CA ALA A 201 16.09 14.43 -7.20
C ALA A 201 15.62 12.97 -7.19
N GLY A 202 16.51 12.03 -6.86
CA GLY A 202 16.18 10.61 -6.72
C GLY A 202 15.11 10.35 -5.65
N LEU A 203 15.22 10.98 -4.47
CA LEU A 203 14.23 10.86 -3.41
C LEU A 203 12.86 11.46 -3.80
N PHE A 204 12.85 12.64 -4.41
CA PHE A 204 11.62 13.25 -4.91
C PHE A 204 10.97 12.38 -5.98
N LEU A 205 11.76 11.89 -6.94
CA LEU A 205 11.28 11.00 -7.98
C LEU A 205 10.66 9.73 -7.40
N MET A 206 11.39 9.06 -6.51
CA MET A 206 10.93 7.84 -5.85
C MET A 206 9.58 8.07 -5.14
N THR A 207 9.47 9.15 -4.37
CA THR A 207 8.23 9.45 -3.64
C THR A 207 7.09 9.89 -4.55
N LEU A 208 7.37 10.64 -5.62
CA LEU A 208 6.35 11.00 -6.61
C LEU A 208 5.84 9.78 -7.36
N THR A 209 6.73 8.89 -7.81
CA THR A 209 6.36 7.70 -8.60
C THR A 209 5.68 6.63 -7.75
N PHE A 210 6.19 6.35 -6.54
CA PHE A 210 5.72 5.20 -5.75
C PHE A 210 4.84 5.57 -4.55
N VAL A 211 4.62 6.86 -4.29
CA VAL A 211 3.68 7.31 -3.26
C VAL A 211 2.59 8.21 -3.86
N ALA A 212 2.98 9.33 -4.48
CA ALA A 212 2.02 10.32 -4.93
C ALA A 212 1.21 9.84 -6.13
N TYR A 213 1.84 9.24 -7.15
CA TYR A 213 1.17 8.78 -8.36
C TYR A 213 0.15 7.64 -8.09
N PRO A 214 0.48 6.57 -7.33
CA PRO A 214 -0.51 5.55 -7.00
C PRO A 214 -1.71 6.10 -6.22
N LEU A 215 -1.48 7.00 -5.26
CA LEU A 215 -2.55 7.64 -4.51
C LEU A 215 -3.44 8.51 -5.41
N PHE A 216 -2.83 9.23 -6.35
CA PHE A 216 -3.56 10.00 -7.34
C PHE A 216 -4.43 9.10 -8.23
N GLU A 217 -3.92 7.95 -8.70
CA GLU A 217 -4.71 6.99 -9.49
C GLU A 217 -5.87 6.40 -8.69
N ALA A 218 -5.66 6.05 -7.42
CA ALA A 218 -6.74 5.59 -6.55
C ALA A 218 -7.81 6.69 -6.37
N LEU A 219 -7.38 7.93 -6.13
CA LEU A 219 -8.29 9.07 -6.01
C LEU A 219 -9.04 9.31 -7.32
N ARG A 220 -8.33 9.32 -8.45
CA ARG A 220 -8.93 9.50 -9.78
C ARG A 220 -9.99 8.44 -10.06
N LEU A 221 -9.68 7.15 -9.82
CA LEU A 221 -10.61 6.06 -10.11
C LEU A 221 -11.82 6.05 -9.17
N SER A 222 -11.69 6.55 -7.96
CA SER A 222 -12.84 6.71 -7.03
C SER A 222 -13.90 7.70 -7.53
N PHE A 223 -13.55 8.56 -8.50
CA PHE A 223 -14.44 9.54 -9.14
C PHE A 223 -14.71 9.23 -10.62
N LEU A 224 -14.30 8.05 -11.11
CA LEU A 224 -14.56 7.66 -12.50
C LEU A 224 -15.56 6.49 -12.55
N GLU A 225 -16.65 6.68 -13.29
CA GLU A 225 -17.64 5.67 -13.60
C GLU A 225 -17.82 5.62 -15.12
N ASN A 226 -17.60 4.46 -15.73
CA ASN A 226 -17.63 4.30 -17.19
C ASN A 226 -16.74 5.33 -17.95
N GLY A 227 -15.54 5.62 -17.42
CA GLY A 227 -14.61 6.56 -18.03
C GLY A 227 -14.93 8.04 -17.89
N LYS A 228 -16.09 8.41 -17.27
CA LYS A 228 -16.51 9.78 -17.05
C LYS A 228 -16.44 10.16 -15.57
N PHE A 229 -16.17 11.43 -15.29
CA PHE A 229 -16.22 11.94 -13.91
C PHE A 229 -17.63 11.82 -13.34
N SER A 230 -17.78 11.10 -12.25
CA SER A 230 -19.05 10.85 -11.56
C SER A 230 -18.86 10.83 -10.04
N LEU A 231 -19.86 11.31 -9.33
CA LEU A 231 -20.00 11.12 -7.88
C LEU A 231 -20.83 9.87 -7.53
N GLY A 232 -21.19 9.04 -8.52
CA GLY A 232 -22.05 7.88 -8.35
C GLY A 232 -21.49 6.88 -7.33
N ILE A 233 -20.19 6.54 -7.41
CA ILE A 233 -19.51 5.65 -6.46
C ILE A 233 -19.62 6.20 -5.03
N TRP A 234 -19.30 7.48 -4.82
CA TRP A 234 -19.36 8.11 -3.50
C TRP A 234 -20.80 8.19 -2.97
N LYS A 235 -21.77 8.49 -3.85
CA LYS A 235 -23.19 8.49 -3.47
C LYS A 235 -23.66 7.10 -3.06
N THR A 236 -23.25 6.06 -3.78
CA THR A 236 -23.55 4.67 -3.44
C THR A 236 -22.94 4.29 -2.08
N ILE A 237 -21.68 4.64 -1.83
CA ILE A 237 -21.00 4.34 -0.56
C ILE A 237 -21.67 5.06 0.61
N LEU A 238 -21.95 6.35 0.47
CA LEU A 238 -22.50 7.17 1.55
C LEU A 238 -23.99 6.89 1.83
N ASN A 239 -24.72 6.28 0.90
CA ASN A 239 -26.11 5.90 1.08
C ASN A 239 -26.28 4.40 1.44
N SER A 240 -25.24 3.60 1.37
CA SER A 240 -25.30 2.18 1.72
C SER A 240 -25.16 1.97 3.22
N GLU A 241 -26.18 1.39 3.86
CA GLU A 241 -26.11 0.99 5.27
C GLU A 241 -24.94 0.03 5.56
N GLY A 242 -24.58 -0.84 4.59
CA GLY A 242 -23.48 -1.79 4.71
C GLY A 242 -22.13 -1.10 4.86
N TYR A 243 -21.81 -0.13 3.98
CA TYR A 243 -20.54 0.59 4.04
C TYR A 243 -20.47 1.59 5.21
N LEU A 244 -21.59 2.23 5.56
CA LEU A 244 -21.65 3.06 6.77
C LEU A 244 -21.47 2.22 8.04
N SER A 245 -22.08 1.02 8.09
CA SER A 245 -21.85 0.06 9.18
C SER A 245 -20.38 -0.35 9.27
N ALA A 246 -19.69 -0.56 8.12
CA ALA A 246 -18.25 -0.86 8.08
C ALA A 246 -17.38 0.30 8.59
N LEU A 247 -17.75 1.54 8.27
CA LEU A 247 -17.09 2.73 8.81
C LEU A 247 -17.21 2.78 10.34
N TRP A 248 -18.43 2.66 10.86
CA TRP A 248 -18.67 2.66 12.30
C TRP A 248 -18.06 1.44 13.00
N GLY A 249 -18.07 0.26 12.37
CA GLY A 249 -17.40 -0.93 12.85
C GLY A 249 -15.89 -0.72 12.99
N SER A 250 -15.25 -0.14 11.97
CA SER A 250 -13.82 0.22 12.01
C SER A 250 -13.50 1.21 13.13
N LEU A 251 -14.28 2.29 13.27
CA LEU A 251 -14.09 3.29 14.31
C LEU A 251 -14.28 2.71 15.71
N LYS A 252 -15.32 1.90 15.94
CA LYS A 252 -15.56 1.20 17.22
C LYS A 252 -14.40 0.27 17.55
N LEU A 253 -13.98 -0.57 16.59
CA LEU A 253 -12.85 -1.48 16.76
C LEU A 253 -11.58 -0.70 17.12
N GLY A 254 -11.26 0.34 16.35
CA GLY A 254 -10.08 1.18 16.58
C GLY A 254 -10.07 1.85 17.97
N CYS A 255 -11.21 2.41 18.40
CA CYS A 255 -11.32 3.06 19.71
C CYS A 255 -11.16 2.07 20.87
N TRP A 256 -11.82 0.92 20.82
CA TRP A 256 -11.71 -0.10 21.86
C TRP A 256 -10.30 -0.69 21.92
N THR A 257 -9.75 -1.07 20.79
CA THR A 257 -8.37 -1.58 20.70
C THR A 257 -7.36 -0.57 21.22
N ALA A 258 -7.45 0.70 20.79
CA ALA A 258 -6.54 1.74 21.25
C ALA A 258 -6.63 1.95 22.76
N THR A 259 -7.84 1.91 23.32
CA THR A 259 -8.05 2.10 24.75
C THR A 259 -7.46 0.93 25.56
N PHE A 260 -7.80 -0.30 25.22
CA PHE A 260 -7.28 -1.45 25.96
C PHE A 260 -5.78 -1.65 25.75
N SER A 261 -5.26 -1.47 24.53
CA SER A 261 -3.83 -1.56 24.28
C SER A 261 -3.03 -0.49 25.02
N THR A 262 -3.57 0.75 25.10
CA THR A 262 -2.90 1.82 25.84
C THR A 262 -2.92 1.55 27.34
N LEU A 263 -4.01 1.03 27.89
CA LEU A 263 -4.09 0.65 29.30
C LEU A 263 -3.10 -0.47 29.64
N VAL A 264 -3.07 -1.54 28.87
CA VAL A 264 -2.13 -2.66 29.06
C VAL A 264 -0.68 -2.16 28.85
N GLY A 265 -0.41 -1.40 27.80
CA GLY A 265 0.90 -0.83 27.52
C GLY A 265 1.39 0.12 28.62
N PHE A 266 0.49 0.94 29.17
CA PHE A 266 0.81 1.81 30.30
C PHE A 266 1.12 0.99 31.58
N LEU A 267 0.35 -0.07 31.86
CA LEU A 267 0.61 -0.96 32.97
C LEU A 267 2.03 -1.57 32.89
N PHE A 268 2.40 -2.10 31.74
CA PHE A 268 3.74 -2.64 31.51
C PHE A 268 4.82 -1.56 31.65
N ALA A 269 4.62 -0.39 31.02
CA ALA A 269 5.57 0.72 31.06
C ALA A 269 5.77 1.24 32.50
N PHE A 270 4.68 1.40 33.24
CA PHE A 270 4.71 1.86 34.61
C PHE A 270 5.44 0.89 35.56
N VAL A 271 5.10 -0.40 35.48
CA VAL A 271 5.73 -1.42 36.32
C VAL A 271 7.23 -1.57 36.03
N VAL A 272 7.62 -1.52 34.77
CA VAL A 272 9.05 -1.61 34.40
C VAL A 272 9.81 -0.35 34.81
N SER A 273 9.22 0.86 34.64
CA SER A 273 9.91 2.14 34.81
C SER A 273 9.82 2.73 36.22
N ARG A 274 8.72 2.48 36.98
CA ARG A 274 8.42 3.17 38.24
C ARG A 274 8.23 2.25 39.45
N THR A 275 8.52 0.96 39.32
CA THR A 275 8.41 0.00 40.44
C THR A 275 9.65 -0.87 40.52
N ASN A 276 9.88 -1.49 41.69
CA ASN A 276 10.89 -2.53 41.89
C ASN A 276 10.29 -3.93 41.76
N ALA A 277 9.55 -4.16 40.64
CA ALA A 277 8.93 -5.47 40.35
C ALA A 277 9.99 -6.55 40.12
N PRO A 278 9.73 -7.82 40.50
CA PRO A 278 10.56 -8.93 40.16
C PRO A 278 10.51 -9.21 38.63
N CYS A 279 11.56 -9.83 38.11
CA CYS A 279 11.60 -10.30 36.72
C CYS A 279 11.34 -9.21 35.64
N LYS A 280 11.76 -7.95 35.87
CA LYS A 280 11.58 -6.85 34.92
C LYS A 280 12.09 -7.17 33.50
N LYS A 281 13.19 -7.90 33.36
CA LYS A 281 13.72 -8.32 32.06
C LYS A 281 12.74 -9.22 31.33
N LEU A 282 12.14 -10.20 32.04
CA LEU A 282 11.13 -11.06 31.45
C LEU A 282 9.89 -10.28 31.04
N ILE A 283 9.38 -9.41 31.90
CA ILE A 283 8.22 -8.54 31.63
C ILE A 283 8.49 -7.68 30.38
N SER A 284 9.65 -7.04 30.31
CA SER A 284 10.03 -6.20 29.16
C SER A 284 10.17 -7.02 27.86
N THR A 285 10.79 -8.21 27.93
CA THR A 285 10.94 -9.09 26.76
C THR A 285 9.60 -9.59 26.26
N MET A 286 8.73 -10.08 27.16
CA MET A 286 7.38 -10.53 26.79
C MET A 286 6.49 -9.37 26.32
N GLY A 287 6.68 -8.17 26.87
CA GLY A 287 5.99 -6.96 26.44
C GLY A 287 6.32 -6.51 25.02
N VAL A 288 7.43 -6.94 24.43
CA VAL A 288 7.82 -6.61 23.05
C VAL A 288 7.56 -7.75 22.06
N LEU A 289 7.42 -8.98 22.58
CA LEU A 289 7.28 -10.19 21.77
C LEU A 289 6.22 -10.11 20.66
N PRO A 290 4.99 -9.61 20.90
CA PRO A 290 3.96 -9.59 19.88
C PRO A 290 4.24 -8.66 18.67
N VAL A 291 5.10 -7.65 18.81
CA VAL A 291 5.51 -6.78 17.67
C VAL A 291 6.32 -7.55 16.63
N ILE A 292 7.09 -8.53 17.11
CA ILE A 292 8.03 -9.29 16.29
C ILE A 292 7.31 -10.48 15.61
N SER A 293 6.18 -10.93 16.17
CA SER A 293 5.44 -12.07 15.64
C SER A 293 4.58 -11.72 14.43
N PRO A 294 4.34 -12.68 13.52
CA PRO A 294 3.42 -12.49 12.40
C PRO A 294 2.00 -12.15 12.88
N PRO A 295 1.28 -11.24 12.19
CA PRO A 295 -0.03 -10.78 12.64
C PRO A 295 -1.05 -11.92 12.77
N PHE A 296 -1.06 -12.88 11.85
CA PHE A 296 -1.97 -14.04 11.91
C PHE A 296 -1.69 -15.03 13.04
N SER A 297 -0.49 -15.02 13.63
CA SER A 297 -0.13 -15.99 14.67
C SER A 297 -1.05 -15.88 15.89
N LEU A 298 -1.24 -14.66 16.41
CA LEU A 298 -2.13 -14.46 17.56
C LEU A 298 -3.59 -14.76 17.22
N THR A 299 -4.05 -14.36 16.02
CA THR A 299 -5.39 -14.66 15.52
C THR A 299 -5.62 -16.16 15.43
N LEU A 300 -4.68 -16.88 14.82
CA LEU A 300 -4.74 -18.33 14.72
C LEU A 300 -4.81 -18.99 16.11
N SER A 301 -3.97 -18.56 17.05
CA SER A 301 -4.01 -19.06 18.43
C SER A 301 -5.37 -18.87 19.09
N ILE A 302 -5.95 -17.68 18.93
CA ILE A 302 -7.26 -17.37 19.48
C ILE A 302 -8.34 -18.22 18.83
N ILE A 303 -8.28 -18.49 17.53
CA ILE A 303 -9.19 -19.40 16.84
C ILE A 303 -9.02 -20.84 17.34
N LEU A 304 -7.79 -21.31 17.53
CA LEU A 304 -7.51 -22.66 18.04
C LEU A 304 -8.02 -22.84 19.48
N LEU A 305 -7.97 -21.79 20.30
CA LEU A 305 -8.43 -21.84 21.70
C LEU A 305 -9.93 -21.56 21.83
N PHE A 306 -10.45 -20.53 21.17
CA PHE A 306 -11.77 -19.96 21.39
C PHE A 306 -12.67 -19.96 20.14
N GLY A 307 -12.21 -20.46 18.99
CA GLY A 307 -13.04 -20.63 17.79
C GLY A 307 -14.14 -21.67 18.00
N ASN A 308 -14.99 -21.90 17.02
CA ASN A 308 -16.13 -22.81 17.12
C ASN A 308 -15.76 -24.23 17.56
N ASN A 309 -14.59 -24.72 17.15
CA ASN A 309 -14.01 -26.01 17.55
C ASN A 309 -12.82 -25.85 18.50
N GLY A 310 -12.66 -24.68 19.11
CA GLY A 310 -11.55 -24.37 20.01
C GLY A 310 -11.63 -25.17 21.34
N LEU A 311 -10.45 -25.36 21.94
CA LEU A 311 -10.32 -26.12 23.19
C LEU A 311 -11.20 -25.54 24.30
N PHE A 312 -11.14 -24.23 24.55
CA PHE A 312 -11.93 -23.59 25.61
C PHE A 312 -13.40 -23.50 25.25
N THR A 313 -13.75 -23.26 24.00
CA THR A 313 -15.15 -23.20 23.55
C THR A 313 -15.85 -24.55 23.75
N ARG A 314 -15.17 -25.66 23.46
CA ARG A 314 -15.69 -27.00 23.73
C ARG A 314 -15.96 -27.19 25.22
N TRP A 315 -15.04 -26.80 26.08
CA TRP A 315 -15.16 -26.91 27.51
C TRP A 315 -16.29 -26.02 28.05
N LEU A 316 -16.40 -24.77 27.58
CA LEU A 316 -17.51 -23.86 27.95
C LEU A 316 -18.87 -24.40 27.51
N ARG A 317 -18.94 -25.02 26.33
CA ARG A 317 -20.20 -25.65 25.85
C ARG A 317 -20.66 -26.83 26.72
N VAL A 318 -19.73 -27.60 27.30
CA VAL A 318 -20.07 -28.67 28.25
C VAL A 318 -20.75 -28.13 29.51
N ILE A 319 -20.42 -26.93 29.96
CA ILE A 319 -21.03 -26.26 31.09
C ILE A 319 -22.22 -25.36 30.71
N GLY A 320 -22.72 -25.47 29.47
CA GLY A 320 -23.91 -24.76 28.98
C GLY A 320 -23.68 -23.28 28.60
N LEU A 321 -22.45 -22.85 28.42
CA LEU A 321 -22.13 -21.51 27.99
C LEU A 321 -21.79 -21.49 26.49
N ASP A 322 -22.67 -20.92 25.68
CA ASP A 322 -22.38 -20.64 24.27
C ASP A 322 -21.63 -19.32 24.14
N PHE A 323 -20.39 -19.42 23.69
CA PHE A 323 -19.49 -18.31 23.50
C PHE A 323 -18.98 -18.30 22.07
N THR A 324 -19.02 -17.14 21.42
CA THR A 324 -18.38 -16.91 20.12
C THR A 324 -17.28 -15.85 20.25
N ILE A 325 -16.11 -16.17 19.72
CA ILE A 325 -14.97 -15.25 19.68
C ILE A 325 -15.02 -14.34 18.43
N TYR A 326 -15.83 -14.70 17.43
CA TYR A 326 -15.94 -13.94 16.21
C TYR A 326 -16.67 -12.61 16.43
N GLY A 327 -16.27 -11.58 15.69
CA GLY A 327 -16.82 -10.24 15.81
C GLY A 327 -15.99 -9.30 16.70
N LEU A 328 -16.61 -8.24 17.17
CA LEU A 328 -15.95 -7.15 17.89
C LEU A 328 -15.14 -7.59 19.13
N PRO A 329 -15.64 -8.45 20.03
CA PRO A 329 -14.89 -8.83 21.23
C PRO A 329 -13.59 -9.57 20.92
N GLY A 330 -13.64 -10.54 20.01
CA GLY A 330 -12.44 -11.30 19.62
C GLY A 330 -11.42 -10.44 18.88
N LEU A 331 -11.89 -9.56 18.00
CA LEU A 331 -11.02 -8.61 17.31
C LEU A 331 -10.35 -7.65 18.29
N VAL A 332 -11.08 -7.09 19.25
CA VAL A 332 -10.51 -6.22 20.28
C VAL A 332 -9.48 -6.98 21.11
N LEU A 333 -9.75 -8.24 21.47
CA LEU A 333 -8.82 -9.07 22.24
C LEU A 333 -7.53 -9.32 21.47
N VAL A 334 -7.62 -9.81 20.22
CA VAL A 334 -6.44 -10.15 19.42
C VAL A 334 -5.61 -8.92 19.09
N GLN A 335 -6.27 -7.83 18.67
CA GLN A 335 -5.58 -6.58 18.37
C GLN A 335 -4.95 -5.96 19.63
N THR A 336 -5.62 -6.05 20.79
CA THR A 336 -5.03 -5.60 22.06
C THR A 336 -3.76 -6.36 22.37
N MET A 337 -3.78 -7.70 22.27
CA MET A 337 -2.58 -8.53 22.52
C MET A 337 -1.46 -8.28 21.48
N GLY A 338 -1.81 -7.95 20.25
CA GLY A 338 -0.83 -7.65 19.20
C GLY A 338 -0.27 -6.23 19.25
N MET A 339 -1.06 -5.26 19.73
CA MET A 339 -0.72 -3.83 19.60
C MET A 339 -0.35 -3.14 20.92
N PHE A 340 -0.62 -3.73 22.10
CA PHE A 340 -0.20 -3.13 23.38
C PHE A 340 1.32 -2.90 23.47
N PRO A 341 2.21 -3.68 22.80
CA PRO A 341 3.63 -3.41 22.81
C PRO A 341 4.01 -2.07 22.18
N ILE A 342 3.23 -1.58 21.20
CA ILE A 342 3.41 -0.26 20.59
C ILE A 342 3.20 0.82 21.66
N ALA A 343 2.10 0.71 22.42
CA ALA A 343 1.84 1.60 23.52
C ALA A 343 2.87 1.45 24.65
N PHE A 344 3.28 0.21 24.97
CA PHE A 344 4.32 -0.06 25.97
C PHE A 344 5.65 0.62 25.64
N LEU A 345 6.14 0.50 24.42
CA LEU A 345 7.41 1.10 24.00
C LEU A 345 7.32 2.63 24.01
N THR A 346 6.24 3.19 23.47
CA THR A 346 6.00 4.64 23.46
C THR A 346 5.96 5.20 24.89
N LEU A 347 5.18 4.57 25.76
CA LEU A 347 5.00 5.04 27.13
C LEU A 347 6.20 4.77 28.02
N SER A 348 6.96 3.71 27.76
CA SER A 348 8.25 3.49 28.44
C SER A 348 9.22 4.62 28.16
N GLY A 349 9.31 5.08 26.90
CA GLY A 349 10.13 6.24 26.55
C GLY A 349 9.66 7.51 27.25
N VAL A 350 8.36 7.77 27.29
CA VAL A 350 7.78 8.93 27.97
C VAL A 350 8.04 8.90 29.48
N LEU A 351 7.76 7.77 30.14
CA LEU A 351 7.99 7.65 31.58
C LEU A 351 9.47 7.76 31.96
N GLN A 352 10.39 7.27 31.12
CA GLN A 352 11.82 7.41 31.35
C GLN A 352 12.32 8.84 31.13
N ALA A 353 11.64 9.63 30.28
CA ALA A 353 11.96 11.03 30.04
C ALA A 353 11.48 11.98 31.18
N ILE A 354 10.52 11.56 32.01
CA ILE A 354 10.08 12.31 33.17
C ILE A 354 11.16 12.24 34.25
N ASP A 355 11.69 13.38 34.66
CA ASP A 355 12.72 13.48 35.72
C ASP A 355 12.18 13.03 37.07
N SER A 356 12.84 12.03 37.66
CA SER A 356 12.46 11.48 38.98
C SER A 356 12.56 12.47 40.11
N THR A 357 13.29 13.60 39.94
CA THR A 357 13.44 14.66 40.95
C THR A 357 12.10 15.31 41.30
N PHE A 358 11.16 15.41 40.34
CA PHE A 358 9.80 15.91 40.64
C PHE A 358 9.04 14.98 41.57
N GLU A 359 9.17 13.65 41.33
CA GLU A 359 8.54 12.64 42.15
C GLU A 359 9.16 12.58 43.54
N GLU A 360 10.51 12.65 43.65
CA GLU A 360 11.24 12.68 44.88
C GLU A 360 10.92 13.96 45.71
N ALA A 361 10.88 15.11 45.07
CA ALA A 361 10.49 16.38 45.73
C ALA A 361 9.07 16.30 46.33
N SER A 362 8.13 15.73 45.60
CA SER A 362 6.76 15.51 46.09
C SER A 362 6.73 14.60 47.33
N LEU A 363 7.47 13.50 47.28
CA LEU A 363 7.55 12.56 48.41
C LEU A 363 8.24 13.21 49.61
N ASN A 364 9.28 14.03 49.42
CA ASN A 364 9.95 14.77 50.46
C ASN A 364 9.05 15.86 51.11
N LEU A 365 8.09 16.39 50.33
CA LEU A 365 7.02 17.25 50.84
C LEU A 365 5.89 16.49 51.52
N SER A 366 6.13 15.23 51.88
CA SER A 366 5.17 14.32 52.56
C SER A 366 3.90 13.99 51.74
N ALA A 367 3.92 14.18 50.46
CA ALA A 367 2.82 13.71 49.61
C ALA A 367 2.80 12.15 49.55
N GLY A 368 1.60 11.59 49.59
CA GLY A 368 1.43 10.14 49.44
C GLY A 368 1.81 9.66 48.01
N ARG A 369 2.27 8.42 47.88
CA ARG A 369 2.67 7.82 46.57
C ARG A 369 1.58 7.93 45.49
N PHE A 370 0.32 7.67 45.86
CA PHE A 370 -0.82 7.82 44.94
C PHE A 370 -1.05 9.29 44.55
N GLN A 371 -0.85 10.20 45.47
CA GLN A 371 -0.98 11.64 45.22
C GLN A 371 0.13 12.13 44.28
N THR A 372 1.37 11.67 44.45
CA THR A 372 2.49 11.93 43.55
C THR A 372 2.21 11.38 42.15
N PHE A 373 1.73 10.13 42.08
CA PHE A 373 1.33 9.54 40.81
C PHE A 373 0.24 10.35 40.10
N SER A 374 -0.87 10.64 40.78
CA SER A 374 -2.04 11.28 40.17
C SER A 374 -1.83 12.78 39.84
N LYS A 375 -1.02 13.51 40.61
CA LYS A 375 -0.82 14.96 40.43
C LYS A 375 0.45 15.32 39.67
N ILE A 376 1.45 14.44 39.57
CA ILE A 376 2.72 14.68 38.88
C ILE A 376 2.94 13.74 37.73
N THR A 377 3.09 12.44 38.01
CA THR A 377 3.49 11.46 36.98
C THR A 377 2.43 11.31 35.88
N LEU A 378 1.16 11.15 36.26
CA LEU A 378 0.08 10.95 35.30
C LEU A 378 -0.18 12.18 34.43
N PRO A 379 -0.29 13.43 34.94
CA PRO A 379 -0.44 14.63 34.11
C PRO A 379 0.73 14.85 33.14
N LEU A 380 1.96 14.59 33.58
CA LEU A 380 3.14 14.65 32.70
C LEU A 380 3.15 13.55 31.63
N ALA A 381 2.55 12.39 31.91
CA ALA A 381 2.43 11.28 30.97
C ALA A 381 1.25 11.43 30.00
N VAL A 382 0.24 12.29 30.27
CA VAL A 382 -0.97 12.44 29.43
C VAL A 382 -0.67 12.70 27.94
N PRO A 383 0.26 13.59 27.55
CA PRO A 383 0.59 13.75 26.13
C PRO A 383 1.13 12.45 25.51
N GLY A 384 1.92 11.68 26.26
CA GLY A 384 2.42 10.38 25.84
C GLY A 384 1.32 9.33 25.73
N LEU A 385 0.36 9.31 26.67
CA LEU A 385 -0.81 8.44 26.63
C LEU A 385 -1.66 8.72 25.38
N LEU A 386 -1.93 9.99 25.08
CA LEU A 386 -2.65 10.39 23.88
C LEU A 386 -1.89 10.01 22.60
N SER A 387 -0.57 10.19 22.59
CA SER A 387 0.26 9.78 21.44
C SER A 387 0.22 8.29 21.22
N ALA A 388 0.34 7.47 22.28
CA ALA A 388 0.26 6.03 22.21
C ALA A 388 -1.14 5.55 21.75
N TRP A 389 -2.20 6.17 22.29
CA TRP A 389 -3.57 5.88 21.91
C TRP A 389 -3.83 6.17 20.43
N LEU A 390 -3.44 7.35 19.92
CA LEU A 390 -3.59 7.73 18.51
C LEU A 390 -2.79 6.80 17.58
N LEU A 391 -1.59 6.41 18.00
CA LEU A 391 -0.74 5.50 17.23
C LEU A 391 -1.36 4.10 17.13
N VAL A 392 -1.88 3.55 18.23
CA VAL A 392 -2.59 2.27 18.20
C VAL A 392 -3.90 2.38 17.45
N PHE A 393 -4.64 3.48 17.59
CA PHE A 393 -5.87 3.72 16.84
C PHE A 393 -5.63 3.68 15.33
N THR A 394 -4.63 4.41 14.83
CA THR A 394 -4.27 4.39 13.41
C THR A 394 -3.83 3.02 12.93
N THR A 395 -3.06 2.29 13.76
CA THR A 395 -2.59 0.94 13.44
C THR A 395 -3.75 -0.07 13.40
N SER A 396 -4.71 0.05 14.32
CA SER A 396 -5.91 -0.79 14.37
C SER A 396 -6.83 -0.57 13.15
N LEU A 397 -7.05 0.69 12.76
CA LEU A 397 -7.82 1.00 11.56
C LEU A 397 -7.17 0.46 10.27
N ALA A 398 -5.84 0.50 10.22
CA ALA A 398 -5.07 0.00 9.08
C ALA A 398 -4.91 -1.54 9.10
N ASP A 399 -5.33 -2.20 10.18
CA ASP A 399 -5.24 -3.65 10.30
C ASP A 399 -6.29 -4.32 9.41
N PHE A 400 -5.78 -5.18 8.56
CA PHE A 400 -6.57 -6.00 7.66
C PHE A 400 -6.52 -7.49 8.06
N ALA A 401 -5.36 -7.92 8.59
CA ALA A 401 -5.06 -9.31 8.82
C ALA A 401 -5.99 -9.98 9.87
N ASN A 402 -6.19 -9.30 11.00
CA ASN A 402 -7.05 -9.85 12.07
C ASN A 402 -8.53 -9.87 11.66
N PRO A 403 -9.11 -8.79 11.07
CA PRO A 403 -10.48 -8.82 10.56
C PRO A 403 -10.75 -9.90 9.52
N LEU A 404 -9.79 -10.20 8.66
CA LEU A 404 -9.92 -11.19 7.60
C LEU A 404 -10.30 -12.60 8.13
N LEU A 405 -9.88 -12.95 9.35
CA LEU A 405 -10.14 -14.24 9.97
C LEU A 405 -11.18 -14.20 11.12
N LEU A 406 -11.31 -13.07 11.81
CA LEU A 406 -12.12 -13.00 13.04
C LEU A 406 -13.30 -12.02 12.98
N ALA A 407 -13.51 -11.29 11.88
CA ALA A 407 -14.57 -10.29 11.82
C ALA A 407 -15.98 -10.88 12.05
N GLY A 408 -16.24 -12.10 11.58
CA GLY A 408 -17.59 -12.67 11.65
C GLY A 408 -18.59 -11.73 10.96
N ASP A 409 -19.64 -11.33 11.67
CA ASP A 409 -20.66 -10.40 11.16
C ASP A 409 -20.25 -8.91 11.27
N LEU A 410 -19.12 -8.60 11.91
CA LEU A 410 -18.64 -7.23 12.03
C LEU A 410 -18.02 -6.76 10.71
N LYS A 411 -18.66 -5.77 10.10
CA LYS A 411 -18.11 -5.12 8.90
C LYS A 411 -17.06 -4.09 9.28
N VAL A 412 -15.93 -4.11 8.59
CA VAL A 412 -14.85 -3.13 8.71
C VAL A 412 -14.36 -2.69 7.33
N LEU A 413 -14.02 -1.40 7.18
CA LEU A 413 -13.68 -0.82 5.87
C LEU A 413 -12.47 -1.48 5.19
N SER A 414 -11.47 -1.92 5.96
CA SER A 414 -10.29 -2.60 5.41
C SER A 414 -10.66 -3.92 4.73
N LEU A 415 -11.58 -4.68 5.29
CA LEU A 415 -12.07 -5.94 4.74
C LEU A 415 -13.05 -5.72 3.59
N GLU A 416 -14.01 -4.79 3.73
CA GLU A 416 -14.95 -4.46 2.65
C GLU A 416 -14.21 -3.96 1.39
N SER A 417 -13.17 -3.14 1.57
CA SER A 417 -12.33 -2.68 0.46
C SER A 417 -11.64 -3.85 -0.26
N TYR A 418 -11.19 -4.86 0.47
CA TYR A 418 -10.61 -6.08 -0.09
C TYR A 418 -11.66 -6.90 -0.88
N ILE A 419 -12.83 -7.09 -0.31
CA ILE A 419 -13.92 -7.84 -0.95
C ILE A 419 -14.37 -7.17 -2.26
N GLU A 420 -14.49 -5.83 -2.27
CA GLU A 420 -14.86 -5.09 -3.48
C GLU A 420 -13.84 -5.26 -4.61
N VAL A 421 -12.53 -5.28 -4.28
CA VAL A 421 -11.47 -5.43 -5.28
C VAL A 421 -11.32 -6.87 -5.74
N THR A 422 -11.17 -7.83 -4.80
CA THR A 422 -10.81 -9.21 -5.13
C THR A 422 -12.03 -10.11 -5.36
N GLY A 423 -13.13 -9.86 -4.65
CA GLY A 423 -14.35 -10.65 -4.76
C GLY A 423 -15.30 -10.14 -5.85
N MET A 424 -15.49 -8.82 -5.92
CA MET A 424 -16.47 -8.20 -6.82
C MET A 424 -15.85 -7.55 -8.07
N ASN A 425 -14.51 -7.51 -8.16
CA ASN A 425 -13.76 -6.83 -9.24
C ASN A 425 -14.15 -5.34 -9.44
N ARG A 426 -14.59 -4.67 -8.35
CA ARG A 426 -15.01 -3.26 -8.36
C ARG A 426 -13.89 -2.35 -7.84
N LEU A 427 -12.86 -2.15 -8.66
CA LEU A 427 -11.66 -1.39 -8.29
C LEU A 427 -11.98 0.04 -7.79
N GLY A 428 -12.92 0.74 -8.42
CA GLY A 428 -13.33 2.10 -8.03
C GLY A 428 -13.99 2.16 -6.64
N HIS A 429 -14.85 1.17 -6.29
CA HIS A 429 -15.46 1.07 -4.96
C HIS A 429 -14.40 0.75 -3.90
N GLY A 430 -13.52 -0.23 -4.17
CA GLY A 430 -12.43 -0.56 -3.25
C GLY A 430 -11.48 0.61 -3.00
N ALA A 431 -11.14 1.38 -4.03
CA ALA A 431 -10.36 2.61 -3.90
C ALA A 431 -11.07 3.65 -3.04
N ALA A 432 -12.36 3.91 -3.29
CA ALA A 432 -13.14 4.89 -2.54
C ALA A 432 -13.31 4.49 -1.06
N LEU A 433 -13.56 3.21 -0.74
CA LEU A 433 -13.62 2.69 0.65
C LEU A 433 -12.26 2.84 1.36
N SER A 434 -11.16 2.55 0.66
CA SER A 434 -9.82 2.74 1.21
C SER A 434 -9.47 4.21 1.46
N ILE A 435 -9.94 5.13 0.60
CA ILE A 435 -9.82 6.58 0.81
C ILE A 435 -10.72 7.03 1.98
N LEU A 436 -11.91 6.47 2.13
CA LEU A 436 -12.77 6.73 3.27
C LEU A 436 -12.09 6.32 4.59
N LEU A 437 -11.37 5.19 4.59
CA LEU A 437 -10.55 4.73 5.73
C LEU A 437 -9.34 5.64 5.99
N LEU A 438 -8.79 6.26 4.94
CA LEU A 438 -7.66 7.19 5.08
C LEU A 438 -8.04 8.45 5.89
N LEU A 439 -9.27 8.93 5.82
CA LEU A 439 -9.68 10.16 6.51
C LEU A 439 -9.48 10.08 8.03
N PRO A 440 -10.03 9.08 8.76
CA PRO A 440 -9.79 8.98 10.21
C PRO A 440 -8.34 8.62 10.56
N THR A 441 -7.63 7.81 9.76
CA THR A 441 -6.22 7.49 10.02
C THR A 441 -5.32 8.71 9.84
N LEU A 442 -5.53 9.49 8.78
CA LEU A 442 -4.78 10.72 8.51
C LEU A 442 -5.06 11.79 9.57
N THR A 443 -6.32 11.98 9.96
CA THR A 443 -6.67 12.95 11.01
C THR A 443 -6.03 12.59 12.35
N ALA A 444 -6.04 11.32 12.75
CA ALA A 444 -5.38 10.84 13.96
C ALA A 444 -3.85 11.02 13.89
N PHE A 445 -3.24 10.68 12.75
CA PHE A 445 -1.80 10.88 12.52
C PHE A 445 -1.40 12.36 12.59
N LEU A 446 -2.17 13.24 11.94
CA LEU A 446 -1.91 14.69 12.00
C LEU A 446 -2.11 15.25 13.42
N ALA A 447 -3.13 14.81 14.12
CA ALA A 447 -3.36 15.18 15.53
C ALA A 447 -2.18 14.76 16.42
N GLN A 448 -1.67 13.53 16.26
CA GLN A 448 -0.50 13.03 16.96
C GLN A 448 0.74 13.89 16.66
N ARG A 449 1.03 14.12 15.37
CA ARG A 449 2.27 14.79 14.94
C ARG A 449 2.29 16.28 15.26
N PHE A 450 1.18 16.99 15.07
CA PHE A 450 1.15 18.45 15.16
C PHE A 450 0.58 18.98 16.47
N TRP A 451 -0.31 18.27 17.11
CA TRP A 451 -0.96 18.75 18.33
C TRP A 451 -0.37 18.13 19.59
N VAL A 452 -0.21 16.81 19.63
CA VAL A 452 0.29 16.10 20.81
C VAL A 452 1.80 16.28 20.97
N ALA A 453 2.58 16.16 19.89
CA ALA A 453 4.04 16.31 19.93
C ALA A 453 4.50 17.69 20.40
N LYS A 454 3.73 18.76 20.15
CA LYS A 454 4.04 20.12 20.63
C LYS A 454 3.84 20.29 22.14
N LYS A 455 3.05 19.43 22.79
CA LYS A 455 2.78 19.46 24.24
C LYS A 455 3.73 18.58 25.04
N SER A 456 4.75 18.01 24.42
CA SER A 456 5.78 17.22 25.12
C SER A 456 6.58 18.12 26.05
N TYR A 457 6.61 17.78 27.33
CA TYR A 457 7.37 18.50 28.32
C TYR A 457 8.86 18.13 28.19
N VAL A 458 9.69 19.11 27.82
CA VAL A 458 11.15 18.98 27.86
C VAL A 458 11.62 19.22 29.28
N THR A 459 12.46 18.34 29.81
CA THR A 459 13.09 18.53 31.13
C THR A 459 13.97 19.78 31.15
N VAL A 460 13.88 20.58 32.21
CA VAL A 460 14.63 21.83 32.35
C VAL A 460 16.15 21.61 32.38
N THR A 461 16.60 20.44 32.79
CA THR A 461 18.02 20.07 32.93
C THR A 461 18.63 19.25 31.80
N GLY A 462 17.85 18.84 30.78
CA GLY A 462 18.33 18.15 29.58
C GLY A 462 18.82 16.70 29.73
N LYS A 463 19.07 16.21 30.95
CA LYS A 463 19.46 14.81 31.20
C LYS A 463 18.58 14.20 32.29
N PRO A 464 17.81 13.13 31.98
CA PRO A 464 17.07 12.40 33.03
C PRO A 464 18.05 11.78 34.03
N SER A 465 17.72 11.83 35.32
CA SER A 465 18.59 11.37 36.40
C SER A 465 18.87 9.85 36.42
N GLY A 466 18.25 9.07 35.58
CA GLY A 466 18.43 7.60 35.47
C GLY A 466 18.05 6.82 36.75
N ARG A 467 17.67 7.49 37.82
CA ARG A 467 17.19 6.86 39.07
C ARG A 467 15.73 6.48 38.93
N ILE A 468 15.36 5.33 39.48
CA ILE A 468 13.98 4.83 39.54
C ILE A 468 13.42 5.20 40.91
N THR A 469 12.45 6.13 40.95
CA THR A 469 11.67 6.43 42.16
C THR A 469 10.51 5.44 42.28
N GLU A 470 10.43 4.70 43.37
CA GLU A 470 9.37 3.75 43.62
C GLU A 470 8.06 4.44 44.06
N LEU A 471 7.10 4.52 43.17
CA LEU A 471 5.79 5.16 43.40
C LEU A 471 4.71 4.22 43.96
N THR A 472 5.04 2.97 44.23
CA THR A 472 4.06 1.97 44.65
C THR A 472 4.31 1.43 46.06
N THR A 473 3.23 1.15 46.79
CA THR A 473 3.32 0.31 48.01
C THR A 473 3.57 -1.15 47.63
N PRO A 474 4.14 -1.96 48.52
CA PRO A 474 4.36 -3.39 48.24
C PRO A 474 3.12 -4.16 47.83
N CYS A 475 1.94 -3.82 48.38
CA CYS A 475 0.67 -4.42 48.03
C CYS A 475 0.25 -4.08 46.58
N VAL A 476 0.26 -2.79 46.22
CA VAL A 476 -0.07 -2.31 44.86
C VAL A 476 0.91 -2.86 43.85
N ARG A 477 2.21 -2.91 44.18
CA ARG A 477 3.24 -3.49 43.32
C ARG A 477 2.93 -4.97 43.03
N ARG A 478 2.64 -5.78 44.05
CA ARG A 478 2.28 -7.22 43.87
C ARG A 478 1.03 -7.39 43.01
N PHE A 479 0.02 -6.58 43.24
CA PHE A 479 -1.22 -6.59 42.48
C PHE A 479 -0.99 -6.29 41.00
N LEU A 480 -0.32 -5.18 40.69
CA LEU A 480 0.00 -4.77 39.30
C LEU A 480 0.89 -5.80 38.60
N THR A 481 1.90 -6.30 39.31
CA THR A 481 2.78 -7.35 38.77
C THR A 481 2.02 -8.65 38.55
N GLY A 482 1.06 -8.99 39.43
CA GLY A 482 0.19 -10.15 39.25
C GLY A 482 -0.65 -10.07 37.97
N ILE A 483 -1.27 -8.91 37.71
CA ILE A 483 -2.00 -8.69 36.43
C ILE A 483 -1.09 -8.89 35.23
N ILE A 484 0.13 -8.35 35.28
CA ILE A 484 1.10 -8.52 34.18
C ILE A 484 1.45 -10.00 33.99
N PHE A 485 1.68 -10.76 35.08
CA PHE A 485 1.95 -12.20 34.97
C PHE A 485 0.78 -12.97 34.37
N VAL A 486 -0.47 -12.58 34.63
CA VAL A 486 -1.65 -13.19 33.98
C VAL A 486 -1.62 -12.90 32.48
N ILE A 487 -1.32 -11.67 32.07
CA ILE A 487 -1.20 -11.30 30.63
C ILE A 487 -0.04 -12.05 29.97
N VAL A 488 1.12 -12.11 30.63
CA VAL A 488 2.29 -12.86 30.14
C VAL A 488 1.98 -14.35 30.01
N PHE A 489 1.31 -14.92 30.99
CA PHE A 489 0.85 -16.32 30.92
C PHE A 489 -0.09 -16.56 29.74
N PHE A 490 -1.03 -15.64 29.52
CA PHE A 490 -1.94 -15.71 28.36
C PHE A 490 -1.17 -15.60 27.02
N LEU A 491 -0.16 -14.73 26.92
CA LEU A 491 0.71 -14.66 25.73
C LEU A 491 1.48 -15.98 25.52
N ILE A 492 2.04 -16.54 26.59
CA ILE A 492 2.75 -17.84 26.53
C ILE A 492 1.80 -18.95 26.07
N LEU A 493 0.56 -18.93 26.56
CA LEU A 493 -0.49 -19.87 26.14
C LEU A 493 -0.80 -19.72 24.64
N LEU A 494 -0.94 -18.48 24.13
CA LEU A 494 -1.18 -18.23 22.70
C LEU A 494 -0.05 -18.78 21.84
N TYR A 495 1.20 -18.46 22.13
CA TYR A 495 2.35 -18.99 21.36
C TYR A 495 2.52 -20.49 21.53
N GLY A 496 2.28 -21.02 22.73
CA GLY A 496 2.32 -22.45 23.01
C GLY A 496 1.25 -23.22 22.21
N THR A 497 0.09 -22.61 21.99
CA THR A 497 -0.99 -23.22 21.20
C THR A 497 -0.60 -23.32 19.71
N ILE A 498 0.05 -22.30 19.13
CA ILE A 498 0.56 -22.39 17.75
C ILE A 498 1.57 -23.52 17.64
N PHE A 499 2.52 -23.56 18.57
CA PHE A 499 3.54 -24.60 18.60
C PHE A 499 2.91 -26.01 18.75
N ALA A 500 1.95 -26.16 19.64
CA ALA A 500 1.19 -27.42 19.81
C ALA A 500 0.42 -27.78 18.53
N GLY A 501 -0.17 -26.79 17.85
CA GLY A 501 -0.89 -26.98 16.60
C GLY A 501 -0.06 -27.60 15.48
N CYS A 502 1.27 -27.48 15.51
CA CYS A 502 2.17 -28.13 14.57
C CYS A 502 2.14 -29.66 14.65
N PHE A 503 1.89 -30.19 15.83
CA PHE A 503 1.98 -31.62 16.15
C PHE A 503 0.63 -32.31 16.28
N VAL A 504 -0.46 -31.58 16.19
CA VAL A 504 -1.83 -32.12 16.25
C VAL A 504 -2.31 -32.42 14.83
N LYS A 505 -2.71 -33.66 14.58
CA LYS A 505 -3.10 -34.13 13.25
C LYS A 505 -4.20 -33.27 12.61
N ASN A 506 -5.30 -33.07 13.35
CA ASN A 506 -6.38 -32.20 12.89
C ASN A 506 -7.03 -31.50 14.10
N TRP A 507 -6.70 -30.22 14.29
CA TRP A 507 -7.16 -29.44 15.43
C TRP A 507 -8.69 -29.36 15.48
N GLY A 508 -9.23 -29.68 16.63
CA GLY A 508 -10.67 -29.67 16.85
C GLY A 508 -11.38 -30.98 16.52
N ILE A 509 -10.71 -31.94 15.87
CA ILE A 509 -11.25 -33.22 15.45
C ILE A 509 -10.43 -34.39 16.00
N ASP A 510 -9.15 -34.42 15.67
CA ASP A 510 -8.21 -35.50 16.01
C ASP A 510 -6.94 -34.90 16.63
N TYR A 511 -6.78 -35.09 17.93
CA TYR A 511 -5.65 -34.58 18.73
C TYR A 511 -4.46 -35.57 18.81
N THR A 512 -4.44 -36.61 17.96
CA THR A 512 -3.29 -37.51 17.89
C THR A 512 -2.05 -36.77 17.45
N PHE A 513 -0.92 -37.16 18.03
CA PHE A 513 0.39 -36.61 17.65
C PHE A 513 0.76 -37.05 16.22
N SER A 514 1.08 -36.12 15.37
CA SER A 514 1.51 -36.37 13.99
C SER A 514 2.56 -35.36 13.52
N LEU A 515 3.50 -35.81 12.71
CA LEU A 515 4.47 -34.95 12.02
C LEU A 515 4.06 -34.65 10.58
N GLU A 516 2.90 -35.15 10.12
CA GLU A 516 2.39 -34.95 8.75
C GLU A 516 2.25 -33.48 8.40
N ASN A 517 1.73 -32.65 9.33
CA ASN A 517 1.59 -31.23 9.10
C ASN A 517 2.94 -30.56 8.82
N ILE A 518 4.01 -30.98 9.51
CA ILE A 518 5.35 -30.41 9.32
C ILE A 518 5.87 -30.80 7.96
N THR A 519 5.80 -32.08 7.60
CA THR A 519 6.30 -32.56 6.29
C THR A 519 5.51 -31.96 5.14
N GLU A 520 4.17 -31.94 5.23
CA GLU A 520 3.30 -31.37 4.18
C GLU A 520 3.53 -29.86 4.05
N ALA A 521 3.55 -29.10 5.16
CA ALA A 521 3.75 -27.67 5.13
C ALA A 521 5.10 -27.28 4.50
N LEU A 522 6.18 -27.95 4.91
CA LEU A 522 7.51 -27.68 4.37
C LEU A 522 7.60 -28.06 2.88
N THR A 523 7.02 -29.16 2.47
CA THR A 523 7.07 -29.58 1.04
C THR A 523 6.28 -28.61 0.15
N ARG A 524 5.09 -28.15 0.59
CA ARG A 524 4.23 -27.30 -0.23
C ARG A 524 4.57 -25.81 -0.18
N SER A 525 5.34 -25.37 0.81
CA SER A 525 5.50 -23.94 1.11
C SER A 525 6.94 -23.45 1.00
N THR A 526 7.88 -24.30 0.61
CA THR A 526 9.29 -23.94 0.50
C THR A 526 9.50 -22.78 -0.45
N ASP A 527 8.83 -22.78 -1.61
CA ASP A 527 8.96 -21.71 -2.61
C ASP A 527 8.44 -20.38 -2.06
N ALA A 528 7.25 -20.35 -1.45
CA ALA A 528 6.71 -19.14 -0.84
C ALA A 528 7.55 -18.62 0.33
N LEU A 529 8.19 -19.52 1.10
CA LEU A 529 9.12 -19.16 2.16
C LEU A 529 10.39 -18.53 1.59
N MET A 530 10.98 -19.15 0.57
CA MET A 530 12.20 -18.65 -0.09
C MET A 530 11.94 -17.34 -0.80
N ASP A 531 10.79 -17.18 -1.48
CA ASP A 531 10.36 -15.92 -2.08
C ASP A 531 10.28 -14.81 -1.02
N THR A 532 9.59 -15.08 0.10
CA THR A 532 9.41 -14.11 1.17
C THR A 532 10.76 -13.66 1.77
N VAL A 533 11.64 -14.61 2.08
CA VAL A 533 12.98 -14.33 2.63
C VAL A 533 13.83 -13.55 1.62
N THR A 534 13.81 -13.96 0.36
CA THR A 534 14.60 -13.32 -0.71
C THR A 534 14.13 -11.88 -0.95
N LEU A 535 12.82 -11.67 -1.09
CA LEU A 535 12.25 -10.34 -1.30
C LEU A 535 12.52 -9.41 -0.10
N ALA A 536 12.39 -9.92 1.13
CA ALA A 536 12.70 -9.16 2.34
C ALA A 536 14.20 -8.86 2.45
N ALA A 537 15.08 -9.82 2.10
CA ALA A 537 16.53 -9.63 2.11
C ALA A 537 17.00 -8.59 1.08
N ILE A 538 16.36 -8.51 -0.08
CA ILE A 538 16.63 -7.49 -1.10
C ILE A 538 16.09 -6.12 -0.66
N ALA A 539 14.87 -6.04 -0.17
CA ALA A 539 14.24 -4.79 0.21
C ALA A 539 14.93 -4.11 1.40
N THR A 540 15.39 -4.88 2.38
CA THR A 540 15.95 -4.37 3.65
C THR A 540 17.15 -3.45 3.44
N PRO A 541 18.23 -3.83 2.74
CA PRO A 541 19.37 -2.94 2.53
C PRO A 541 19.01 -1.71 1.69
N ILE A 542 18.14 -1.87 0.70
CA ILE A 542 17.66 -0.75 -0.15
C ILE A 542 16.93 0.27 0.73
N ALA A 543 15.97 -0.16 1.53
CA ALA A 543 15.22 0.71 2.43
C ALA A 543 16.14 1.41 3.44
N GLY A 544 17.10 0.67 4.03
CA GLY A 544 18.04 1.23 4.99
C GLY A 544 18.94 2.31 4.38
N ILE A 545 19.51 2.06 3.20
CA ILE A 545 20.38 3.03 2.50
C ILE A 545 19.59 4.28 2.14
N VAL A 546 18.40 4.12 1.54
CA VAL A 546 17.53 5.23 1.16
C VAL A 546 17.10 6.04 2.39
N ALA A 547 16.72 5.36 3.49
CA ALA A 547 16.34 6.01 4.73
C ALA A 547 17.49 6.82 5.34
N MET A 548 18.72 6.29 5.32
CA MET A 548 19.89 6.96 5.86
C MET A 548 20.27 8.19 5.03
N ILE A 549 20.24 8.08 3.68
CA ILE A 549 20.47 9.21 2.78
C ILE A 549 19.41 10.30 3.03
N ALA A 550 18.13 9.92 3.13
CA ALA A 550 17.05 10.87 3.41
C ALA A 550 17.23 11.56 4.77
N ALA A 551 17.53 10.80 5.83
CA ALA A 551 17.78 11.33 7.17
C ALA A 551 18.97 12.32 7.20
N LEU A 552 20.10 11.96 6.55
CA LEU A 552 21.27 12.81 6.44
C LEU A 552 20.94 14.15 5.74
N LEU A 553 20.24 14.09 4.60
CA LEU A 553 19.86 15.29 3.85
C LEU A 553 18.89 16.15 4.65
N ILE A 554 17.91 15.55 5.33
CA ILE A 554 16.94 16.27 6.16
C ILE A 554 17.62 16.94 7.36
N VAL A 555 18.58 16.28 8.03
CA VAL A 555 19.20 16.85 9.25
C VAL A 555 20.31 17.85 8.92
N ARG A 556 21.21 17.49 7.99
CA ARG A 556 22.47 18.22 7.75
C ARG A 556 22.41 19.23 6.60
N ARG A 557 21.37 19.20 5.75
CA ARG A 557 21.31 20.09 4.59
C ARG A 557 20.10 21.01 4.62
N LYS A 558 20.30 22.24 4.12
CA LYS A 558 19.22 23.21 3.86
C LYS A 558 18.96 23.21 2.36
N PHE A 559 17.76 22.85 1.94
CA PHE A 559 17.35 22.83 0.53
C PHE A 559 15.89 23.24 0.36
N HIS A 560 15.54 23.66 -0.85
CA HIS A 560 14.17 24.03 -1.19
C HIS A 560 13.28 22.79 -1.29
N GLY A 561 12.06 22.88 -0.74
CA GLY A 561 11.14 21.73 -0.73
C GLY A 561 11.38 20.72 0.40
N LYS A 562 12.25 21.01 1.39
CA LYS A 562 12.55 20.12 2.51
C LYS A 562 11.29 19.62 3.23
N ARG A 563 10.35 20.52 3.54
CA ARG A 563 9.09 20.16 4.21
C ARG A 563 8.20 19.24 3.35
N LEU A 564 8.16 19.51 2.03
CA LEU A 564 7.41 18.70 1.09
C LEU A 564 8.01 17.28 1.00
N LEU A 565 9.33 17.17 0.85
CA LEU A 565 10.01 15.88 0.82
C LEU A 565 9.80 15.10 2.12
N GLU A 566 9.93 15.75 3.28
CA GLU A 566 9.69 15.13 4.58
C GLU A 566 8.23 14.64 4.70
N MET A 567 7.25 15.43 4.27
CA MET A 567 5.86 15.00 4.24
C MET A 567 5.65 13.79 3.31
N LEU A 568 6.17 13.84 2.09
CA LEU A 568 6.03 12.73 1.12
C LEU A 568 6.69 11.44 1.64
N LEU A 569 7.88 11.53 2.23
CA LEU A 569 8.59 10.39 2.81
C LEU A 569 7.88 9.79 4.03
N MET A 570 7.12 10.61 4.79
CA MET A 570 6.36 10.16 5.96
C MET A 570 4.93 9.71 5.63
N THR A 571 4.42 10.05 4.46
CA THR A 571 3.06 9.70 4.01
C THR A 571 2.76 8.18 4.12
N PRO A 572 3.65 7.25 3.70
CA PRO A 572 3.37 5.82 3.76
C PRO A 572 3.05 5.30 5.18
N PHE A 573 3.50 6.00 6.23
CA PHE A 573 3.19 5.64 7.61
C PHE A 573 1.70 5.86 7.97
N ALA A 574 1.07 6.87 7.36
CA ALA A 574 -0.33 7.19 7.58
C ALA A 574 -1.28 6.39 6.68
N LEU A 575 -0.75 5.74 5.62
CA LEU A 575 -1.56 5.02 4.64
C LEU A 575 -1.94 3.62 5.14
N PRO A 576 -3.23 3.24 5.10
CA PRO A 576 -3.63 1.85 5.24
C PRO A 576 -2.95 0.98 4.18
N GLY A 577 -2.49 -0.22 4.58
CA GLY A 577 -1.82 -1.14 3.65
C GLY A 577 -2.71 -1.56 2.48
N THR A 578 -4.01 -1.71 2.70
CA THR A 578 -5.01 -1.99 1.68
C THR A 578 -5.06 -0.90 0.62
N LEU A 579 -5.07 0.38 1.04
CA LEU A 579 -5.04 1.50 0.10
C LEU A 579 -3.77 1.48 -0.76
N LEU A 580 -2.61 1.24 -0.15
CA LEU A 580 -1.34 1.19 -0.88
C LEU A 580 -1.32 0.03 -1.89
N GLY A 581 -1.78 -1.17 -1.49
CA GLY A 581 -1.86 -2.34 -2.37
C GLY A 581 -2.78 -2.11 -3.56
N ILE A 582 -3.99 -1.61 -3.31
CA ILE A 582 -4.96 -1.28 -4.36
C ILE A 582 -4.40 -0.18 -5.28
N SER A 583 -3.82 0.88 -4.70
CA SER A 583 -3.23 1.97 -5.47
C SER A 583 -2.11 1.49 -6.40
N TYR A 584 -1.32 0.51 -5.96
CA TYR A 584 -0.25 -0.07 -6.80
C TYR A 584 -0.81 -0.91 -7.96
N ILE A 585 -1.89 -1.67 -7.76
CA ILE A 585 -2.59 -2.33 -8.86
C ILE A 585 -3.06 -1.29 -9.87
N LEU A 586 -3.72 -0.24 -9.42
CA LEU A 586 -4.28 0.80 -10.29
C LEU A 586 -3.20 1.55 -11.08
N ALA A 587 -2.07 1.85 -10.43
CA ALA A 587 -0.99 2.63 -11.04
C ALA A 587 -0.08 1.80 -11.96
N PHE A 588 0.13 0.51 -11.67
CA PHE A 588 1.20 -0.29 -12.27
C PHE A 588 0.71 -1.59 -12.93
N ASN A 589 -0.59 -1.72 -13.19
CA ASN A 589 -1.15 -2.86 -13.95
C ASN A 589 -1.31 -2.56 -15.45
N HIS A 590 -0.98 -1.35 -15.88
CA HIS A 590 -1.14 -0.89 -17.25
C HIS A 590 0.14 -0.25 -17.77
N ALA A 591 0.28 -0.22 -19.11
CA ALA A 591 1.34 0.55 -19.75
C ALA A 591 1.29 2.03 -19.29
N PRO A 592 2.43 2.73 -19.11
CA PRO A 592 3.75 2.36 -19.63
C PRO A 592 4.60 1.50 -18.67
N ILE A 593 4.26 1.43 -17.39
CA ILE A 593 5.07 0.73 -16.37
C ILE A 593 4.24 -0.39 -15.77
N ILE A 594 4.44 -1.61 -16.26
CA ILE A 594 3.75 -2.81 -15.76
C ILE A 594 4.67 -3.47 -14.72
N LEU A 595 4.32 -3.34 -13.44
CA LEU A 595 5.05 -3.95 -12.32
C LEU A 595 4.22 -4.99 -11.57
N VAL A 596 2.89 -4.98 -11.70
CA VAL A 596 2.01 -5.93 -11.02
C VAL A 596 2.36 -7.36 -11.45
N GLY A 597 2.41 -8.28 -10.49
CA GLY A 597 2.84 -9.66 -10.73
C GLY A 597 4.35 -9.90 -10.73
N THR A 598 5.18 -8.86 -10.55
CA THR A 598 6.65 -8.97 -10.49
C THR A 598 7.19 -8.90 -9.07
N ALA A 599 8.39 -9.44 -8.83
CA ALA A 599 9.13 -9.26 -7.58
C ALA A 599 9.36 -7.78 -7.25
N ALA A 600 9.57 -6.96 -8.28
CA ALA A 600 9.93 -5.56 -8.12
C ALA A 600 8.85 -4.76 -7.36
N ILE A 601 7.55 -4.96 -7.66
CA ILE A 601 6.49 -4.22 -6.98
C ILE A 601 6.39 -4.58 -5.49
N ILE A 602 6.66 -5.85 -5.14
CA ILE A 602 6.65 -6.30 -3.74
C ILE A 602 7.84 -5.70 -2.99
N VAL A 603 9.04 -5.71 -3.59
CA VAL A 603 10.24 -5.07 -3.02
C VAL A 603 10.04 -3.57 -2.84
N ILE A 604 9.50 -2.88 -3.85
CA ILE A 604 9.18 -1.45 -3.78
C ILE A 604 8.17 -1.17 -2.66
N ASN A 605 7.12 -1.99 -2.54
CA ASN A 605 6.15 -1.87 -1.46
C ASN A 605 6.81 -1.97 -0.07
N TYR A 606 7.73 -2.93 0.13
CA TYR A 606 8.47 -3.05 1.39
C TYR A 606 9.34 -1.83 1.65
N VAL A 607 10.12 -1.39 0.65
CA VAL A 607 10.98 -0.22 0.77
C VAL A 607 10.16 1.01 1.16
N ILE A 608 9.13 1.34 0.39
CA ILE A 608 8.32 2.54 0.60
C ILE A 608 7.60 2.52 1.95
N ARG A 609 7.04 1.38 2.33
CA ARG A 609 6.25 1.25 3.56
C ARG A 609 7.07 1.36 4.83
N GLU A 610 8.28 0.81 4.83
CA GLU A 610 9.13 0.78 6.02
C GLU A 610 10.13 1.96 6.06
N LEU A 611 10.22 2.74 4.98
CA LEU A 611 11.09 3.91 4.86
C LEU A 611 10.93 4.94 5.99
N PRO A 612 9.70 5.32 6.41
CA PRO A 612 9.50 6.33 7.46
C PRO A 612 10.19 5.99 8.78
N VAL A 613 10.13 4.73 9.20
CA VAL A 613 10.74 4.27 10.46
C VAL A 613 12.26 4.37 10.40
N GLY A 614 12.84 3.97 9.27
CA GLY A 614 14.28 4.10 9.03
C GLY A 614 14.74 5.57 9.04
N ILE A 615 13.96 6.46 8.44
CA ILE A 615 14.26 7.90 8.41
C ILE A 615 14.17 8.51 9.80
N GLU A 616 13.12 8.21 10.57
CA GLU A 616 12.97 8.76 11.94
C GLU A 616 14.09 8.27 12.86
N GLY A 617 14.44 6.98 12.79
CA GLY A 617 15.59 6.43 13.51
C GLY A 617 16.91 7.10 13.14
N GLY A 618 17.13 7.33 11.84
CA GLY A 618 18.29 8.05 11.32
C GLY A 618 18.32 9.52 11.77
N ILE A 619 17.21 10.23 11.70
CA ILE A 619 17.08 11.62 12.17
C ILE A 619 17.36 11.72 13.68
N ALA A 620 16.79 10.81 14.47
CA ALA A 620 17.00 10.79 15.91
C ALA A 620 18.48 10.60 16.28
N SER A 621 19.16 9.68 15.60
CA SER A 621 20.59 9.41 15.82
C SER A 621 21.49 10.57 15.36
N LEU A 622 21.22 11.13 14.18
CA LEU A 622 22.00 12.26 13.66
C LEU A 622 21.85 13.53 14.50
N ARG A 623 20.69 13.74 15.14
CA ARG A 623 20.47 14.88 16.06
C ARG A 623 21.21 14.73 17.39
N GLN A 624 21.59 13.51 17.78
CA GLN A 624 22.38 13.27 18.99
C GLN A 624 23.89 13.54 18.78
N ILE A 625 24.35 13.61 17.52
CA ILE A 625 25.71 13.95 17.18
C ILE A 625 25.84 15.47 17.10
N ASP A 626 26.71 16.03 17.97
CA ASP A 626 26.98 17.46 17.97
C ASP A 626 27.68 17.84 16.63
N PRO A 627 27.12 18.84 15.89
CA PRO A 627 27.74 19.33 14.66
C PRO A 627 29.20 19.78 14.80
N SER A 628 29.58 20.24 15.99
CA SER A 628 30.95 20.69 16.29
C SER A 628 32.01 19.59 16.06
N ILE A 629 31.64 18.32 16.19
CA ILE A 629 32.55 17.19 15.93
C ILE A 629 32.88 17.11 14.42
N GLU A 630 31.87 17.34 13.58
CA GLU A 630 32.04 17.35 12.12
C GLU A 630 32.83 18.60 11.66
N GLU A 631 32.56 19.75 12.28
CA GLU A 631 33.28 21.01 12.04
C GLU A 631 34.74 20.90 12.42
N ALA A 632 35.05 20.37 13.60
CA ALA A 632 36.42 20.17 14.06
C ALA A 632 37.23 19.22 13.12
N ALA A 633 36.62 18.17 12.61
CA ALA A 633 37.26 17.28 11.65
C ALA A 633 37.56 18.01 10.30
N THR A 634 36.66 18.87 9.87
CA THR A 634 36.85 19.68 8.66
C THR A 634 37.96 20.70 8.85
N ASP A 635 38.04 21.34 10.03
CA ASP A 635 39.12 22.27 10.39
C ASP A 635 40.50 21.59 10.43
N LEU A 636 40.51 20.30 10.77
CA LEU A 636 41.72 19.45 10.71
C LEU A 636 42.06 18.97 9.28
N GLY A 637 41.33 19.44 8.25
CA GLY A 637 41.58 19.13 6.85
C GLY A 637 40.90 17.87 6.31
N ALA A 638 39.97 17.24 7.05
CA ALA A 638 39.21 16.12 6.54
C ALA A 638 38.19 16.59 5.51
N ASP A 639 38.13 15.91 4.37
CA ASP A 639 37.07 16.11 3.39
C ASP A 639 35.72 15.54 3.86
N GLN A 640 34.62 15.92 3.22
CA GLN A 640 33.28 15.48 3.62
C GLN A 640 33.09 13.96 3.60
N ALA A 641 33.77 13.25 2.67
CA ALA A 641 33.71 11.81 2.58
C ALA A 641 34.41 11.12 3.78
N THR A 642 35.53 11.67 4.22
CA THR A 642 36.27 11.21 5.40
C THR A 642 35.48 11.47 6.69
N VAL A 643 34.93 12.68 6.85
CA VAL A 643 34.03 13.01 7.98
C VAL A 643 32.86 12.02 8.04
N PHE A 644 32.20 11.78 6.91
CA PHE A 644 31.09 10.83 6.85
C PHE A 644 31.52 9.40 7.23
N LYS A 645 32.57 8.87 6.62
CA LYS A 645 33.04 7.48 6.84
C LYS A 645 33.59 7.26 8.25
N SER A 646 34.38 8.23 8.76
CA SER A 646 35.14 8.06 10.00
C SER A 646 34.42 8.52 11.24
N ILE A 647 33.41 9.42 11.12
CA ILE A 647 32.69 10.01 12.27
C ILE A 647 31.22 9.67 12.21
N VAL A 648 30.50 10.13 11.16
CA VAL A 648 29.04 10.02 11.10
C VAL A 648 28.59 8.57 11.01
N LEU A 649 29.13 7.79 10.05
CA LEU A 649 28.72 6.41 9.80
C LEU A 649 28.92 5.48 11.01
N PRO A 650 30.08 5.49 11.71
CA PRO A 650 30.26 4.68 12.92
C PRO A 650 29.27 5.04 14.04
N LEU A 651 28.99 6.33 14.25
CA LEU A 651 28.08 6.80 15.29
C LEU A 651 26.60 6.47 14.99
N VAL A 652 26.21 6.45 13.72
CA VAL A 652 24.81 6.14 13.30
C VAL A 652 24.59 4.64 13.10
N ARG A 653 25.67 3.86 13.00
CA ARG A 653 25.63 2.42 12.67
C ARG A 653 24.69 1.59 13.56
N PRO A 654 24.65 1.78 14.90
CA PRO A 654 23.72 1.02 15.74
C PRO A 654 22.24 1.28 15.40
N ALA A 655 21.88 2.53 15.15
CA ALA A 655 20.53 2.89 14.75
C ALA A 655 20.18 2.37 13.33
N PHE A 656 21.15 2.44 12.42
CA PHE A 656 21.01 1.88 11.07
C PHE A 656 20.75 0.38 11.12
N LEU A 657 21.53 -0.39 11.87
CA LEU A 657 21.34 -1.84 12.02
C LEU A 657 19.99 -2.16 12.70
N SER A 658 19.57 -1.36 13.68
CA SER A 658 18.24 -1.52 14.31
C SER A 658 17.11 -1.29 13.31
N SER A 659 17.24 -0.27 12.45
CA SER A 659 16.30 0.01 11.38
C SER A 659 16.23 -1.13 10.35
N LEU A 660 17.39 -1.68 9.94
CA LEU A 660 17.42 -2.84 9.04
C LEU A 660 16.71 -4.05 9.65
N SER A 661 16.95 -4.31 10.96
CA SER A 661 16.27 -5.40 11.66
C SER A 661 14.75 -5.23 11.64
N TYR A 662 14.29 -4.02 11.93
CA TYR A 662 12.87 -3.70 11.92
C TYR A 662 12.28 -3.86 10.52
N THR A 663 12.91 -3.30 9.49
CA THR A 663 12.47 -3.41 8.09
C THR A 663 12.38 -4.87 7.63
N PHE A 664 13.39 -5.70 7.95
CA PHE A 664 13.39 -7.12 7.60
C PHE A 664 12.19 -7.84 8.24
N VAL A 665 12.00 -7.67 9.55
CA VAL A 665 10.89 -8.30 10.29
C VAL A 665 9.55 -7.87 9.70
N ARG A 666 9.36 -6.58 9.46
CA ARG A 666 8.10 -6.04 8.91
C ARG A 666 7.85 -6.50 7.48
N SER A 667 8.88 -6.63 6.66
CA SER A 667 8.75 -7.20 5.31
C SER A 667 8.35 -8.68 5.35
N MET A 668 8.99 -9.48 6.23
CA MET A 668 8.67 -10.89 6.45
C MET A 668 7.25 -11.12 6.96
N THR A 669 6.69 -10.15 7.69
CA THR A 669 5.36 -10.25 8.31
C THR A 669 4.29 -9.42 7.59
N ALA A 670 4.60 -8.86 6.43
CA ALA A 670 3.69 -8.02 5.65
C ALA A 670 2.50 -8.83 5.13
N VAL A 671 1.30 -8.26 5.17
CA VAL A 671 0.05 -8.85 4.64
C VAL A 671 -0.76 -7.83 3.87
N SER A 672 -1.17 -6.75 4.51
CA SER A 672 -2.25 -5.86 4.08
C SER A 672 -2.10 -5.22 2.69
N ALA A 673 -0.87 -4.98 2.23
CA ALA A 673 -0.61 -4.52 0.87
C ALA A 673 -0.20 -5.69 -0.04
N VAL A 674 0.58 -6.63 0.50
CA VAL A 674 1.18 -7.74 -0.27
C VAL A 674 0.14 -8.69 -0.83
N ILE A 675 -0.97 -8.92 -0.12
CA ILE A 675 -2.07 -9.78 -0.56
C ILE A 675 -2.65 -9.37 -1.92
N PHE A 676 -2.54 -8.09 -2.28
CA PHE A 676 -2.94 -7.56 -3.58
C PHE A 676 -1.86 -7.67 -4.66
N LEU A 677 -0.59 -7.88 -4.28
CA LEU A 677 0.57 -7.80 -5.17
C LEU A 677 1.21 -9.15 -5.49
N ILE A 678 0.82 -10.21 -4.78
CA ILE A 678 1.30 -11.56 -5.04
C ILE A 678 0.87 -12.05 -6.43
N SER A 679 1.61 -13.00 -6.96
CA SER A 679 1.31 -13.68 -8.24
C SER A 679 1.62 -15.17 -8.13
N ALA A 680 1.28 -15.94 -9.15
CA ALA A 680 1.62 -17.35 -9.21
C ALA A 680 3.15 -17.61 -9.16
N LYS A 681 3.95 -16.64 -9.63
CA LYS A 681 5.42 -16.73 -9.64
C LYS A 681 6.07 -16.22 -8.34
N TRP A 682 5.46 -15.24 -7.68
CA TRP A 682 5.98 -14.60 -6.47
C TRP A 682 4.93 -14.64 -5.39
N TYR A 683 5.09 -15.55 -4.44
CA TYR A 683 4.14 -15.76 -3.37
C TYR A 683 4.69 -15.32 -2.01
N HIS A 684 3.80 -15.07 -1.04
CA HIS A 684 4.19 -14.62 0.28
C HIS A 684 3.70 -15.57 1.36
N ILE A 685 4.58 -15.94 2.31
CA ILE A 685 4.27 -16.94 3.33
C ILE A 685 3.08 -16.56 4.22
N THR A 686 2.90 -15.26 4.52
CA THR A 686 1.78 -14.79 5.35
C THR A 686 0.44 -14.97 4.65
N VAL A 687 0.39 -14.81 3.32
CA VAL A 687 -0.83 -15.05 2.54
C VAL A 687 -1.12 -16.55 2.48
N LEU A 688 -0.08 -17.39 2.44
CA LEU A 688 -0.24 -18.84 2.50
C LEU A 688 -0.77 -19.31 3.87
N ILE A 689 -0.28 -18.70 4.97
CA ILE A 689 -0.82 -18.94 6.32
C ILE A 689 -2.31 -18.58 6.36
N TYR A 690 -2.70 -17.46 5.78
CA TYR A 690 -4.10 -17.07 5.65
C TYR A 690 -4.91 -18.13 4.88
N ASN A 691 -4.47 -18.51 3.68
CA ASN A 691 -5.17 -19.48 2.84
C ASN A 691 -5.35 -20.84 3.55
N PHE A 692 -4.33 -21.32 4.26
CA PHE A 692 -4.48 -22.54 5.05
C PHE A 692 -5.46 -22.36 6.23
N SER A 693 -5.47 -21.20 6.87
CA SER A 693 -6.39 -20.90 7.96
C SER A 693 -7.84 -20.81 7.46
N GLU A 694 -8.09 -20.19 6.32
CA GLU A 694 -9.40 -20.07 5.67
C GLU A 694 -9.95 -21.45 5.26
N ASN A 695 -9.07 -22.31 4.75
CA ASN A 695 -9.41 -23.70 4.39
C ASN A 695 -9.43 -24.66 5.60
N LEU A 696 -9.45 -24.15 6.83
CA LEU A 696 -9.46 -24.89 8.09
C LEU A 696 -8.28 -25.87 8.29
N ARG A 697 -7.20 -25.70 7.52
CA ARG A 697 -5.95 -26.44 7.64
C ARG A 697 -5.03 -25.84 8.71
N PHE A 698 -5.54 -25.77 9.92
CA PHE A 698 -4.89 -25.07 11.04
C PHE A 698 -3.51 -25.63 11.40
N GLY A 699 -3.29 -26.95 11.22
CA GLY A 699 -1.99 -27.58 11.45
C GLY A 699 -0.91 -27.00 10.55
N LEU A 700 -1.18 -26.89 9.22
CA LEU A 700 -0.26 -26.31 8.25
C LEU A 700 0.00 -24.82 8.53
N ALA A 701 -1.07 -24.07 8.83
CA ALA A 701 -0.96 -22.65 9.21
C ALA A 701 -0.10 -22.45 10.47
N SER A 702 -0.22 -23.36 11.46
CA SER A 702 0.56 -23.34 12.68
C SER A 702 2.04 -23.61 12.43
N VAL A 703 2.37 -24.58 11.56
CA VAL A 703 3.75 -24.87 11.16
C VAL A 703 4.39 -23.65 10.50
N LEU A 704 3.73 -23.07 9.50
CA LEU A 704 4.27 -21.91 8.79
C LEU A 704 4.42 -20.69 9.70
N SER A 705 3.46 -20.45 10.59
CA SER A 705 3.55 -19.40 11.60
C SER A 705 4.75 -19.62 12.52
N THR A 706 4.98 -20.86 12.98
CA THR A 706 6.09 -21.22 13.84
C THR A 706 7.43 -21.05 13.12
N VAL A 707 7.54 -21.52 11.87
CA VAL A 707 8.74 -21.34 11.03
C VAL A 707 9.05 -19.87 10.84
N LEU A 708 8.03 -19.07 10.52
CA LEU A 708 8.20 -17.62 10.34
C LEU A 708 8.66 -16.94 11.64
N ILE A 709 8.09 -17.30 12.80
CA ILE A 709 8.53 -16.81 14.10
C ILE A 709 10.00 -17.16 14.32
N ILE A 710 10.43 -18.40 14.08
CA ILE A 710 11.82 -18.84 14.26
C ILE A 710 12.79 -18.03 13.36
N ILE A 711 12.43 -17.81 12.10
CA ILE A 711 13.26 -17.03 11.15
C ILE A 711 13.39 -15.58 11.63
N VAL A 712 12.27 -14.96 12.02
CA VAL A 712 12.25 -13.57 12.50
C VAL A 712 13.10 -13.41 13.77
N PHE A 713 12.97 -14.33 14.74
CA PHE A 713 13.80 -14.33 15.94
C PHE A 713 15.29 -14.59 15.64
N GLY A 714 15.56 -15.51 14.71
CA GLY A 714 16.92 -15.78 14.24
C GLY A 714 17.56 -14.53 13.64
N ALA A 715 16.85 -13.85 12.73
CA ALA A 715 17.31 -12.60 12.13
C ALA A 715 17.57 -11.51 13.19
N PHE A 716 16.65 -11.37 14.16
CA PHE A 716 16.82 -10.41 15.25
C PHE A 716 18.04 -10.75 16.13
N GLY A 717 18.27 -12.03 16.38
CA GLY A 717 19.44 -12.54 17.11
C GLY A 717 20.75 -12.20 16.39
N VAL A 718 20.85 -12.49 15.09
CA VAL A 718 22.01 -12.18 14.26
C VAL A 718 22.31 -10.68 14.26
N MET A 719 21.28 -9.85 14.05
CA MET A 719 21.45 -8.39 14.06
C MET A 719 21.92 -7.86 15.43
N ARG A 720 21.41 -8.42 16.53
CA ARG A 720 21.85 -8.07 17.89
C ARG A 720 23.31 -8.42 18.14
N LEU A 721 23.76 -9.54 17.62
CA LEU A 721 25.18 -9.93 17.70
C LEU A 721 26.06 -8.94 16.94
N LEU A 722 25.67 -8.54 15.72
CA LEU A 722 26.38 -7.54 14.90
C LEU A 722 26.46 -6.16 15.58
N VAL A 723 25.41 -5.75 16.30
CA VAL A 723 25.41 -4.50 17.09
C VAL A 723 26.33 -4.61 18.30
N ARG A 724 26.32 -5.75 19.02
CA ARG A 724 27.09 -5.94 20.25
C ARG A 724 28.62 -6.02 19.98
N GLU A 725 29.02 -6.69 18.91
CA GLU A 725 30.44 -6.82 18.53
C GLU A 725 31.08 -5.46 18.28
N ASN A 726 30.34 -4.53 17.69
CA ASN A 726 30.80 -3.16 17.43
C ASN A 726 30.87 -2.27 18.70
N SER A 727 30.01 -2.50 19.70
CA SER A 727 30.12 -1.77 20.98
C SER A 727 31.39 -2.17 21.76
N ASN A 728 31.89 -3.39 21.58
CA ASN A 728 33.14 -3.85 22.19
C ASN A 728 34.35 -3.32 21.44
N LEU A 729 34.30 -3.16 20.11
CA LEU A 729 35.38 -2.54 19.34
C LEU A 729 35.58 -1.07 19.70
N MET A 730 34.50 -0.32 19.96
CA MET A 730 34.58 1.10 20.42
C MET A 730 35.13 1.21 21.84
N LYS A 731 34.88 0.23 22.74
CA LYS A 731 35.47 0.20 24.08
C LYS A 731 36.95 -0.08 24.09
N ASN A 732 37.50 -0.71 23.06
CA ASN A 732 38.91 -1.00 22.92
C ASN A 732 39.71 0.13 22.24
N VAL A 733 39.04 1.17 21.74
CA VAL A 733 39.66 2.34 21.09
C VAL A 733 39.65 3.57 22.03
N THR A 734 38.86 3.53 23.12
CA THR A 734 38.89 4.51 24.22
C THR A 734 39.66 3.97 25.42
#